data_e63cb0d3797b83cc8ec74f3761c9b7b0
#
_entry.id   e63cb0d3797b83cc8ec74f3761c9b7b0
#
_cell.length_a   1.000
_cell.length_b   1.000
_cell.length_c   1.000
_cell.angle_alpha   90.00
_cell.angle_beta   90.00
_cell.angle_gamma   90.00
#
_symmetry.space_group_name_H-M   'P 1'
#
loop_
_entity.id
_entity.type
_entity.pdbx_description
1 polymer ?
#
loop_
_entity_poly.entity_id
_entity_poly.type
_entity_poly.pdbx_seq_one_letter_code
_entity_poly.pdbx_strand_id
1 'polypeptide(L)'
;TIRPYVVPTSTDDPFEALQISKNERGKVDIAYIEELTGKDYDTVVSELGNSVFRDPEIVDENDKYSGFISAEEYLSGQVVSKLDLARSVAAEHPEYRKNVDALEAVQPQKLTASEISVRLGATWIDKEYYKKFYCELLGVYWYLESDIELFYNPHDSSWRLDQKENVRNSTYMRQREVYGTKRAPAYRLFIDAMNLRATTIYDTIEEDGKEKRVVNHAETIAAREKQNKIKEEFINWIFKTPERREELEATYNRLFNRTRLPSYDGSYLKFPEMNPAIELKPHQKNAVHRIITGNSSTLLHHVVGAGKTFTVVASIMKMRQLGLCKKAMVTCPNHLVQQWAGEWRRLYPNAKILVASKEDLEKDNRKKFVSKVALGDWDGIIIAQSSFAKIPVSTERQIQKLNEEIAAVEATIEKQWEENGMPRGAVKNLEKIKKGKQAQLKKLMDTSSKDDVLKFEDLGVDYLFVDEAHAYKNLFLFTKMNNVAGISNAASQRASDLKLKCEYLQELHGSDRGVVFATGTPISNSMTEMYTMQTYLQPSTLKDLGITFFDGWAADFGETVTSMELSPSGQGYRARTRFAKFTNLPELLKLYRAFADVQTADMVKLNVPEAKRQVINLKPSDTTIELAEEIADRADRIYGGGVDSHIDNMLKVTSDGKKLALDPRCFVPTCKDEEGSKINACAQNIYEIWSDTADIRGTQIVFCDLSTPKVRFEDYVYGTDFDAYNDLKYKLVQKGIPSEEIAFIHDANTEEQKQKLFDNVNSGRVRVLIGSTEKCGAGTNVQKRLVALHHLDTPYRPSDMEQREGRIIRQGNTNEKVQIFTYVTERTFDSYSYQILENKQRFISQINKGD
;
A
#
# COMPACT_ATOMS: atom_id res chain seq x y z
N THR A 1 -13.06 -18.65 39.46
CA THR A 1 -13.74 -19.80 38.82
C THR A 1 -14.07 -19.41 37.40
N ILE A 2 -13.35 -20.00 36.46
CA ILE A 2 -13.59 -19.82 35.03
C ILE A 2 -14.83 -20.65 34.72
N ARG A 3 -15.94 -20.00 34.36
CA ARG A 3 -17.09 -20.71 33.80
C ARG A 3 -16.83 -20.90 32.32
N PRO A 4 -16.78 -22.13 31.81
CA PRO A 4 -16.71 -22.38 30.38
C PRO A 4 -17.96 -21.79 29.71
N TYR A 5 -17.80 -21.23 28.51
CA TYR A 5 -18.94 -20.83 27.69
C TYR A 5 -19.80 -22.06 27.40
N VAL A 6 -21.07 -21.99 27.77
CA VAL A 6 -22.06 -23.01 27.45
C VAL A 6 -22.97 -22.44 26.36
N VAL A 7 -23.07 -23.18 25.25
CA VAL A 7 -23.97 -22.82 24.15
C VAL A 7 -25.39 -22.82 24.70
N PRO A 8 -26.18 -21.72 24.59
CA PRO A 8 -27.57 -21.73 24.97
C PRO A 8 -28.35 -22.75 24.15
N THR A 9 -29.17 -23.54 24.83
CA THR A 9 -29.98 -24.61 24.19
C THR A 9 -31.41 -24.19 23.88
N SER A 10 -31.85 -23.04 24.42
CA SER A 10 -33.20 -22.49 24.19
C SER A 10 -33.25 -21.01 24.55
N THR A 11 -34.08 -20.25 23.88
CA THR A 11 -34.44 -18.86 24.18
C THR A 11 -35.84 -18.56 23.65
N ASP A 12 -36.57 -17.65 24.28
CA ASP A 12 -37.90 -17.24 23.82
C ASP A 12 -37.83 -16.10 22.78
N ASP A 13 -36.65 -15.46 22.64
CA ASP A 13 -36.41 -14.31 21.75
C ASP A 13 -35.78 -14.72 20.43
N PRO A 14 -36.49 -14.59 19.28
CA PRO A 14 -35.93 -14.88 17.97
C PRO A 14 -34.68 -14.05 17.60
N PHE A 15 -34.58 -12.83 18.11
CA PHE A 15 -33.36 -12.00 17.85
C PHE A 15 -32.15 -12.53 18.60
N GLU A 16 -32.32 -13.01 19.83
CA GLU A 16 -31.24 -13.70 20.56
C GLU A 16 -30.89 -15.02 19.86
N ALA A 17 -31.91 -15.79 19.42
CA ALA A 17 -31.69 -17.01 18.64
C ALA A 17 -30.95 -16.77 17.32
N LEU A 18 -31.21 -15.65 16.64
CA LEU A 18 -30.48 -15.23 15.46
C LEU A 18 -29.00 -14.96 15.77
N GLN A 19 -28.69 -14.30 16.88
CA GLN A 19 -27.31 -14.07 17.30
C GLN A 19 -26.59 -15.36 17.66
N ILE A 20 -27.27 -16.29 18.33
CA ILE A 20 -26.77 -17.64 18.62
C ILE A 20 -26.48 -18.38 17.32
N SER A 21 -27.42 -18.36 16.36
CA SER A 21 -27.24 -18.97 15.05
C SER A 21 -26.00 -18.41 14.32
N LYS A 22 -25.86 -17.11 14.26
CA LYS A 22 -24.68 -16.46 13.65
C LYS A 22 -23.38 -16.84 14.38
N ASN A 23 -23.41 -16.96 15.71
CA ASN A 23 -22.23 -17.30 16.51
C ASN A 23 -21.82 -18.77 16.38
N GLU A 24 -22.79 -19.71 16.35
CA GLU A 24 -22.54 -21.17 16.38
C GLU A 24 -22.51 -21.80 14.99
N ARG A 25 -23.27 -21.27 14.04
CA ARG A 25 -23.40 -21.79 12.67
C ARG A 25 -22.70 -20.91 11.62
N GLY A 26 -22.31 -19.67 11.97
CA GLY A 26 -21.71 -18.69 11.06
C GLY A 26 -22.67 -18.15 9.99
N LYS A 27 -23.96 -18.42 10.10
CA LYS A 27 -25.01 -18.04 9.14
C LYS A 27 -26.36 -17.85 9.82
N VAL A 28 -27.31 -17.29 9.10
CA VAL A 28 -28.72 -17.30 9.48
C VAL A 28 -29.29 -18.66 9.17
N ASP A 29 -29.55 -19.48 10.18
CA ASP A 29 -30.08 -20.81 10.06
C ASP A 29 -31.48 -20.84 10.72
N ILE A 30 -32.53 -20.66 9.90
CA ILE A 30 -33.92 -20.56 10.38
C ILE A 30 -34.36 -21.83 11.06
N ALA A 31 -33.96 -23.03 10.58
CA ALA A 31 -34.30 -24.30 11.21
C ALA A 31 -33.70 -24.39 12.62
N TYR A 32 -32.48 -23.91 12.81
CA TYR A 32 -31.84 -23.87 14.12
C TYR A 32 -32.50 -22.84 15.05
N ILE A 33 -32.95 -21.71 14.49
CA ILE A 33 -33.70 -20.71 15.26
C ILE A 33 -35.06 -21.26 15.72
N GLU A 34 -35.77 -22.05 14.87
CA GLU A 34 -36.99 -22.79 15.26
C GLU A 34 -36.70 -23.74 16.44
N GLU A 35 -35.58 -24.48 16.38
CA GLU A 35 -35.18 -25.41 17.45
C GLU A 35 -34.91 -24.67 18.75
N LEU A 36 -34.18 -23.53 18.69
CA LEU A 36 -33.88 -22.73 19.86
C LEU A 36 -35.08 -22.07 20.50
N THR A 37 -36.05 -21.60 19.68
CA THR A 37 -37.22 -20.82 20.16
C THR A 37 -38.43 -21.69 20.41
N GLY A 38 -38.50 -22.91 19.86
CA GLY A 38 -39.71 -23.72 19.87
C GLY A 38 -40.88 -23.15 19.05
N LYS A 39 -40.64 -22.13 18.23
CA LYS A 39 -41.63 -21.46 17.36
C LYS A 39 -41.55 -22.06 15.96
N ASP A 40 -42.63 -21.99 15.21
CA ASP A 40 -42.69 -22.45 13.83
C ASP A 40 -42.03 -21.45 12.85
N TYR A 41 -41.76 -21.90 11.64
CA TYR A 41 -41.13 -21.14 10.57
C TYR A 41 -41.78 -19.78 10.32
N ASP A 42 -43.11 -19.75 10.17
CA ASP A 42 -43.84 -18.51 9.82
C ASP A 42 -43.76 -17.49 10.95
N THR A 43 -43.85 -17.96 12.20
CA THR A 43 -43.70 -17.10 13.39
C THR A 43 -42.27 -16.55 13.49
N VAL A 44 -41.26 -17.42 13.34
CA VAL A 44 -39.84 -16.99 13.40
C VAL A 44 -39.54 -15.95 12.32
N VAL A 45 -39.88 -16.19 11.07
CA VAL A 45 -39.64 -15.27 9.97
C VAL A 45 -40.39 -13.96 10.13
N SER A 46 -41.66 -14.03 10.61
CA SER A 46 -42.50 -12.85 10.88
C SER A 46 -41.90 -11.99 12.01
N GLU A 47 -41.50 -12.60 13.13
CA GLU A 47 -40.95 -11.88 14.27
C GLU A 47 -39.56 -11.29 13.99
N LEU A 48 -38.70 -12.00 13.24
CA LEU A 48 -37.39 -11.44 12.80
C LEU A 48 -37.57 -10.26 11.82
N GLY A 49 -38.68 -10.20 11.09
CA GLY A 49 -39.07 -9.07 10.25
C GLY A 49 -37.93 -8.63 9.32
N ASN A 50 -37.51 -7.36 9.38
CA ASN A 50 -36.47 -6.79 8.55
C ASN A 50 -35.04 -7.08 9.03
N SER A 51 -34.86 -7.93 10.02
CA SER A 51 -33.51 -8.34 10.48
C SER A 51 -32.89 -9.42 9.60
N VAL A 52 -33.72 -10.14 8.82
CA VAL A 52 -33.30 -11.15 7.88
C VAL A 52 -34.03 -11.01 6.55
N PHE A 53 -33.33 -11.36 5.48
CA PHE A 53 -33.90 -11.38 4.13
C PHE A 53 -33.59 -12.71 3.45
N ARG A 54 -34.51 -13.15 2.61
CA ARG A 54 -34.28 -14.28 1.72
C ARG A 54 -33.71 -13.72 0.41
N ASP A 55 -32.47 -14.06 0.09
CA ASP A 55 -31.79 -13.53 -1.09
C ASP A 55 -32.12 -14.37 -2.33
N PRO A 56 -32.76 -13.79 -3.35
CA PRO A 56 -33.13 -14.53 -4.56
C PRO A 56 -31.95 -15.12 -5.32
N GLU A 57 -30.73 -14.56 -5.14
CA GLU A 57 -29.51 -15.02 -5.83
C GLU A 57 -29.04 -16.38 -5.31
N ILE A 58 -29.28 -16.70 -4.04
CA ILE A 58 -28.75 -17.90 -3.37
C ILE A 58 -29.84 -18.84 -2.86
N VAL A 59 -31.12 -18.57 -3.17
CA VAL A 59 -32.21 -19.39 -2.73
C VAL A 59 -32.28 -20.72 -3.52
N ASP A 60 -32.52 -21.82 -2.83
CA ASP A 60 -32.97 -23.08 -3.43
C ASP A 60 -34.51 -23.15 -3.28
N GLU A 61 -35.21 -23.13 -4.39
CA GLU A 61 -36.71 -23.17 -4.41
C GLU A 61 -37.28 -24.40 -3.74
N ASN A 62 -36.53 -25.50 -3.67
CA ASN A 62 -36.96 -26.74 -3.05
C ASN A 62 -36.75 -26.79 -1.53
N ASP A 63 -36.02 -25.81 -0.99
CA ASP A 63 -35.71 -25.70 0.43
C ASP A 63 -36.21 -24.36 1.01
N LYS A 64 -37.28 -24.42 1.79
CA LYS A 64 -37.85 -23.22 2.45
C LYS A 64 -36.92 -22.54 3.40
N TYR A 65 -35.90 -23.22 3.92
CA TYR A 65 -34.89 -22.68 4.84
C TYR A 65 -33.69 -22.04 4.14
N SER A 66 -33.59 -22.21 2.83
CA SER A 66 -32.48 -21.71 2.07
C SER A 66 -32.54 -20.19 1.81
N GLY A 67 -31.37 -19.59 1.52
CA GLY A 67 -31.27 -18.23 1.04
C GLY A 67 -31.41 -17.14 2.10
N PHE A 68 -31.55 -17.46 3.39
CA PHE A 68 -31.63 -16.44 4.43
C PHE A 68 -30.28 -15.89 4.82
N ILE A 69 -30.21 -14.56 4.79
CA ILE A 69 -29.03 -13.80 5.23
C ILE A 69 -29.47 -12.63 6.13
N SER A 70 -28.53 -12.08 6.89
CA SER A 70 -28.83 -10.94 7.75
C SER A 70 -29.08 -9.67 6.94
N ALA A 71 -29.85 -8.74 7.51
CA ALA A 71 -30.09 -7.43 6.90
C ALA A 71 -28.79 -6.66 6.59
N GLU A 72 -27.82 -6.76 7.49
CA GLU A 72 -26.50 -6.16 7.34
C GLU A 72 -25.78 -6.63 6.05
N GLU A 73 -25.86 -7.91 5.77
CA GLU A 73 -25.28 -8.54 4.59
C GLU A 73 -26.10 -8.27 3.33
N TYR A 74 -27.43 -8.43 3.41
CA TYR A 74 -28.31 -8.23 2.25
C TYR A 74 -28.32 -6.79 1.75
N LEU A 75 -28.45 -5.83 2.67
CA LEU A 75 -28.56 -4.39 2.37
C LEU A 75 -27.20 -3.70 2.19
N SER A 76 -26.18 -4.46 1.82
CA SER A 76 -24.83 -3.98 1.53
C SER A 76 -24.27 -4.66 0.28
N GLY A 77 -23.07 -4.26 -0.13
CA GLY A 77 -22.46 -4.71 -1.38
C GLY A 77 -23.13 -4.04 -2.60
N GLN A 78 -23.39 -4.78 -3.65
CA GLN A 78 -23.94 -4.26 -4.91
C GLN A 78 -25.46 -4.04 -4.83
N VAL A 79 -25.92 -3.10 -4.02
CA VAL A 79 -27.32 -2.84 -3.71
C VAL A 79 -28.17 -2.45 -4.92
N VAL A 80 -27.55 -1.86 -5.96
CA VAL A 80 -28.26 -1.51 -7.21
C VAL A 80 -28.65 -2.79 -7.96
N SER A 81 -27.72 -3.70 -8.19
CA SER A 81 -27.97 -4.97 -8.87
C SER A 81 -28.93 -5.86 -8.07
N LYS A 82 -28.80 -5.86 -6.74
CA LYS A 82 -29.74 -6.58 -5.85
C LYS A 82 -31.17 -6.05 -5.96
N LEU A 83 -31.33 -4.71 -6.10
CA LEU A 83 -32.64 -4.08 -6.28
C LEU A 83 -33.28 -4.49 -7.62
N ASP A 84 -32.50 -4.48 -8.70
CA ASP A 84 -32.98 -4.88 -10.03
C ASP A 84 -33.43 -6.35 -10.01
N LEU A 85 -32.67 -7.24 -9.40
CA LEU A 85 -33.04 -8.64 -9.23
C LEU A 85 -34.27 -8.77 -8.35
N ALA A 86 -34.34 -8.10 -7.20
CA ALA A 86 -35.49 -8.17 -6.30
C ALA A 86 -36.79 -7.68 -6.97
N ARG A 87 -36.74 -6.62 -7.78
CA ARG A 87 -37.89 -6.15 -8.56
C ARG A 87 -38.35 -7.15 -9.60
N SER A 88 -37.41 -7.77 -10.30
CA SER A 88 -37.73 -8.83 -11.27
C SER A 88 -38.41 -10.01 -10.61
N VAL A 89 -37.90 -10.50 -9.48
CA VAL A 89 -38.48 -11.66 -8.76
C VAL A 89 -39.79 -11.27 -8.07
N ALA A 90 -39.92 -10.08 -7.52
CA ALA A 90 -41.14 -9.62 -6.84
C ALA A 90 -42.36 -9.48 -7.79
N ALA A 91 -42.14 -9.41 -9.11
CA ALA A 91 -43.19 -9.40 -10.10
C ALA A 91 -43.97 -10.74 -10.14
N GLU A 92 -43.29 -11.87 -9.90
CA GLU A 92 -43.86 -13.23 -9.88
C GLU A 92 -44.06 -13.71 -8.44
N HIS A 93 -43.25 -13.26 -7.48
CA HIS A 93 -43.22 -13.68 -6.09
C HIS A 93 -43.40 -12.50 -5.15
N PRO A 94 -44.66 -12.15 -4.77
CA PRO A 94 -44.98 -10.97 -3.97
C PRO A 94 -44.30 -10.88 -2.59
N GLU A 95 -43.85 -12.00 -2.04
CA GLU A 95 -43.11 -12.07 -0.78
C GLU A 95 -41.77 -11.30 -0.81
N TYR A 96 -41.21 -11.10 -1.99
CA TYR A 96 -39.97 -10.30 -2.16
C TYR A 96 -40.22 -8.78 -2.22
N ARG A 97 -41.44 -8.29 -2.11
CA ARG A 97 -41.67 -6.84 -2.00
C ARG A 97 -40.96 -6.20 -0.83
N LYS A 98 -40.91 -6.89 0.29
CA LYS A 98 -40.13 -6.50 1.47
C LYS A 98 -38.66 -6.21 1.10
N ASN A 99 -38.06 -7.05 0.24
CA ASN A 99 -36.70 -6.90 -0.24
C ASN A 99 -36.54 -5.62 -1.09
N VAL A 100 -37.52 -5.38 -1.99
CA VAL A 100 -37.53 -4.17 -2.83
C VAL A 100 -37.57 -2.91 -1.97
N ASP A 101 -38.54 -2.84 -1.03
CA ASP A 101 -38.72 -1.65 -0.16
C ASP A 101 -37.45 -1.37 0.67
N ALA A 102 -36.83 -2.40 1.24
CA ALA A 102 -35.63 -2.28 2.02
C ALA A 102 -34.41 -1.87 1.18
N LEU A 103 -34.27 -2.41 -0.04
CA LEU A 103 -33.19 -2.06 -0.96
C LEU A 103 -33.34 -0.66 -1.53
N GLU A 104 -34.56 -0.19 -1.81
CA GLU A 104 -34.82 1.19 -2.23
C GLU A 104 -34.37 2.22 -1.18
N ALA A 105 -34.60 1.92 0.08
CA ALA A 105 -34.22 2.79 1.19
C ALA A 105 -32.70 2.99 1.36
N VAL A 106 -31.89 2.07 0.81
CA VAL A 106 -30.43 2.05 1.00
C VAL A 106 -29.66 2.35 -0.28
N GLN A 107 -30.33 2.77 -1.34
CA GLN A 107 -29.65 3.12 -2.59
C GLN A 107 -28.67 4.27 -2.40
N PRO A 108 -27.48 4.23 -3.01
CA PRO A 108 -26.54 5.34 -2.99
C PRO A 108 -27.17 6.58 -3.63
N GLN A 109 -26.89 7.75 -3.06
CA GLN A 109 -27.27 8.99 -3.68
C GLN A 109 -26.56 9.14 -5.04
N LYS A 110 -27.30 9.48 -6.09
CA LYS A 110 -26.72 9.65 -7.43
C LYS A 110 -25.77 10.85 -7.45
N LEU A 111 -24.57 10.60 -7.97
CA LEU A 111 -23.58 11.64 -8.19
C LEU A 111 -23.94 12.44 -9.45
N THR A 112 -23.77 13.75 -9.37
CA THR A 112 -23.98 14.70 -10.46
C THR A 112 -22.65 15.03 -11.16
N ALA A 113 -22.71 15.62 -12.33
CA ALA A 113 -21.52 16.03 -13.09
C ALA A 113 -20.53 16.89 -12.30
N SER A 114 -21.05 17.70 -11.35
CA SER A 114 -20.19 18.54 -10.49
C SER A 114 -19.38 17.77 -9.46
N GLU A 115 -19.80 16.55 -9.17
CA GLU A 115 -19.15 15.64 -8.20
C GLU A 115 -18.25 14.62 -8.89
N ILE A 116 -18.32 14.52 -10.22
CA ILE A 116 -17.55 13.56 -11.01
C ILE A 116 -16.34 14.25 -11.64
N SER A 117 -15.14 13.83 -11.24
CA SER A 117 -13.92 14.28 -11.89
C SER A 117 -13.68 13.51 -13.18
N VAL A 118 -13.57 14.24 -14.27
CA VAL A 118 -13.38 13.67 -15.60
C VAL A 118 -12.09 14.16 -16.22
N ARG A 119 -11.42 13.30 -16.97
CA ARG A 119 -10.24 13.69 -17.74
C ARG A 119 -10.08 12.87 -19.00
N LEU A 120 -9.22 13.36 -19.89
CA LEU A 120 -8.84 12.64 -21.09
C LEU A 120 -8.22 11.27 -20.76
N GLY A 121 -8.72 10.23 -21.41
CA GLY A 121 -8.21 8.88 -21.28
C GLY A 121 -8.87 8.03 -20.18
N ALA A 122 -9.83 8.58 -19.41
CA ALA A 122 -10.64 7.79 -18.49
C ALA A 122 -11.30 6.61 -19.21
N THR A 123 -11.16 5.40 -18.67
CA THR A 123 -11.56 4.17 -19.38
C THR A 123 -13.06 3.93 -19.41
N TRP A 124 -13.78 4.58 -18.50
CA TRP A 124 -15.24 4.45 -18.39
C TRP A 124 -16.03 5.29 -19.42
N ILE A 125 -15.35 6.22 -20.10
CA ILE A 125 -15.96 7.07 -21.14
C ILE A 125 -15.79 6.38 -22.49
N ASP A 126 -16.89 6.26 -23.24
CA ASP A 126 -16.86 5.67 -24.56
C ASP A 126 -15.98 6.47 -25.54
N LYS A 127 -15.25 5.76 -26.39
CA LYS A 127 -14.32 6.33 -27.37
C LYS A 127 -14.97 7.36 -28.31
N GLU A 128 -16.26 7.23 -28.61
CA GLU A 128 -16.97 8.12 -29.50
C GLU A 128 -17.06 9.55 -28.93
N TYR A 129 -17.11 9.70 -27.59
CA TYR A 129 -17.05 11.02 -26.97
C TYR A 129 -15.69 11.68 -27.17
N TYR A 130 -14.61 10.94 -27.05
CA TYR A 130 -13.25 11.45 -27.29
C TYR A 130 -13.04 11.82 -28.75
N LYS A 131 -13.54 11.01 -29.68
CA LYS A 131 -13.50 11.30 -31.11
C LYS A 131 -14.28 12.59 -31.43
N LYS A 132 -15.50 12.74 -30.92
CA LYS A 132 -16.32 13.92 -31.07
C LYS A 132 -15.63 15.16 -30.49
N PHE A 133 -15.08 15.06 -29.29
CA PHE A 133 -14.32 16.17 -28.73
C PHE A 133 -13.14 16.57 -29.62
N TYR A 134 -12.38 15.61 -30.11
CA TYR A 134 -11.23 15.86 -30.97
C TYR A 134 -11.66 16.60 -32.27
N CYS A 135 -12.74 16.16 -32.89
CA CYS A 135 -13.27 16.79 -34.09
C CYS A 135 -13.72 18.23 -33.84
N GLU A 136 -14.46 18.47 -32.74
CA GLU A 136 -14.91 19.80 -32.36
C GLU A 136 -13.76 20.74 -31.99
N LEU A 137 -12.78 20.24 -31.22
CA LEU A 137 -11.59 20.99 -30.82
C LEU A 137 -10.81 21.52 -32.00
N LEU A 138 -10.62 20.68 -33.03
CA LEU A 138 -9.86 21.04 -34.23
C LEU A 138 -10.71 21.66 -35.32
N GLY A 139 -12.03 21.69 -35.17
CA GLY A 139 -12.95 22.19 -36.17
C GLY A 139 -12.90 21.36 -37.46
N VAL A 140 -12.88 20.04 -37.30
CA VAL A 140 -12.90 19.09 -38.41
C VAL A 140 -14.25 19.22 -39.14
N TYR A 141 -14.21 19.31 -40.46
CA TYR A 141 -15.44 19.35 -41.26
C TYR A 141 -16.17 18.01 -41.15
N TRP A 142 -17.49 18.02 -41.03
CA TRP A 142 -18.34 16.86 -40.82
C TRP A 142 -18.07 15.70 -41.83
N TYR A 143 -17.78 16.02 -43.10
CA TYR A 143 -17.47 15.03 -44.13
C TYR A 143 -16.07 14.37 -43.99
N LEU A 144 -15.20 14.91 -43.13
CA LEU A 144 -13.87 14.35 -42.80
C LEU A 144 -13.84 13.58 -41.47
N GLU A 145 -14.91 13.58 -40.70
CA GLU A 145 -14.99 12.87 -39.43
C GLU A 145 -14.82 11.36 -39.58
N SER A 146 -15.24 10.78 -40.71
CA SER A 146 -15.03 9.39 -41.08
C SER A 146 -13.58 9.03 -41.37
N ASP A 147 -12.74 10.05 -41.61
CA ASP A 147 -11.30 9.88 -41.88
C ASP A 147 -10.46 9.89 -40.56
N ILE A 148 -11.16 9.92 -39.41
CA ILE A 148 -10.56 9.82 -38.08
C ILE A 148 -11.07 8.58 -37.41
N GLU A 149 -10.15 7.78 -36.85
CA GLU A 149 -10.49 6.58 -36.11
C GLU A 149 -9.73 6.55 -34.79
N LEU A 150 -10.46 6.35 -33.69
CA LEU A 150 -9.91 6.22 -32.34
C LEU A 150 -10.06 4.79 -31.85
N PHE A 151 -8.96 4.20 -31.47
CA PHE A 151 -8.89 2.83 -30.96
C PHE A 151 -8.54 2.81 -29.48
N TYR A 152 -9.24 1.99 -28.73
CA TYR A 152 -8.92 1.66 -27.36
C TYR A 152 -8.56 0.19 -27.26
N ASN A 153 -7.46 -0.11 -26.57
CA ASN A 153 -7.06 -1.47 -26.30
C ASN A 153 -7.29 -1.82 -24.83
N PRO A 154 -8.23 -2.70 -24.50
CA PRO A 154 -8.52 -3.08 -23.13
C PRO A 154 -7.41 -3.90 -22.46
N HIS A 155 -6.50 -4.55 -23.23
CA HIS A 155 -5.43 -5.36 -22.67
C HIS A 155 -4.29 -4.56 -22.05
N ASP A 156 -4.10 -3.33 -22.47
CA ASP A 156 -3.03 -2.47 -21.99
C ASP A 156 -3.49 -1.04 -21.71
N SER A 157 -4.81 -0.78 -21.79
CA SER A 157 -5.45 0.51 -21.60
C SER A 157 -4.85 1.62 -22.46
N SER A 158 -4.44 1.29 -23.70
CA SER A 158 -3.85 2.27 -24.62
C SER A 158 -4.86 2.82 -25.61
N TRP A 159 -4.61 4.07 -25.96
CA TRP A 159 -5.35 4.80 -26.97
C TRP A 159 -4.49 5.07 -28.21
N ARG A 160 -5.06 4.89 -29.39
CA ARG A 160 -4.44 5.22 -30.69
C ARG A 160 -5.42 6.02 -31.54
N LEU A 161 -4.91 7.03 -32.23
CA LEU A 161 -5.65 7.85 -33.16
C LEU A 161 -5.05 7.74 -34.55
N ASP A 162 -5.81 7.29 -35.51
CA ASP A 162 -5.48 7.30 -36.89
C ASP A 162 -6.27 8.42 -37.60
N GLN A 163 -5.57 9.24 -38.42
CA GLN A 163 -6.18 10.29 -39.18
C GLN A 163 -5.53 10.40 -40.57
N LYS A 164 -6.37 10.58 -41.58
CA LYS A 164 -5.89 10.76 -42.97
C LYS A 164 -5.25 12.13 -43.17
N GLU A 165 -4.48 12.25 -44.24
CA GLU A 165 -3.75 13.48 -44.58
C GLU A 165 -4.69 14.68 -44.82
N ASN A 166 -5.87 14.45 -45.40
CA ASN A 166 -6.89 15.49 -45.62
C ASN A 166 -7.29 16.18 -44.32
N VAL A 167 -7.45 15.43 -43.23
CA VAL A 167 -7.74 15.98 -41.90
C VAL A 167 -6.58 16.83 -41.41
N ARG A 168 -5.34 16.33 -41.54
CA ARG A 168 -4.14 17.06 -41.11
C ARG A 168 -4.00 18.40 -41.81
N ASN A 169 -4.29 18.43 -43.13
CA ASN A 169 -4.18 19.64 -43.95
C ASN A 169 -5.28 20.64 -43.62
N SER A 170 -6.53 20.18 -43.45
CA SER A 170 -7.67 21.06 -43.17
C SER A 170 -7.62 21.70 -41.76
N THR A 171 -6.92 21.03 -40.82
CA THR A 171 -6.81 21.47 -39.41
C THR A 171 -5.45 22.06 -39.08
N TYR A 172 -4.59 22.35 -40.06
CA TYR A 172 -3.18 22.69 -39.87
C TYR A 172 -2.92 23.80 -38.83
N MET A 173 -3.66 24.90 -38.87
CA MET A 173 -3.49 26.01 -37.92
C MET A 173 -3.83 25.63 -36.50
N ARG A 174 -4.94 24.90 -36.30
CA ARG A 174 -5.33 24.43 -34.97
C ARG A 174 -4.38 23.34 -34.44
N GLN A 175 -3.87 22.48 -35.33
CA GLN A 175 -2.90 21.45 -34.98
C GLN A 175 -1.57 21.99 -34.49
N ARG A 176 -1.07 23.09 -35.04
CA ARG A 176 0.32 23.53 -34.83
C ARG A 176 0.46 24.89 -34.14
N GLU A 177 -0.59 25.69 -34.04
CA GLU A 177 -0.50 27.01 -33.42
C GLU A 177 -1.47 27.19 -32.28
N VAL A 178 -2.72 26.75 -32.40
CA VAL A 178 -3.72 26.92 -31.33
C VAL A 178 -3.59 25.89 -30.23
N TYR A 179 -3.61 24.59 -30.57
CA TYR A 179 -3.58 23.45 -29.65
C TYR A 179 -2.34 22.60 -29.75
N GLY A 180 -1.36 22.98 -30.51
CA GLY A 180 -0.07 22.32 -30.67
C GLY A 180 1.07 23.28 -30.91
N THR A 181 2.24 22.74 -31.15
CA THR A 181 3.45 23.45 -31.57
C THR A 181 3.95 22.89 -32.92
N LYS A 182 4.89 23.56 -33.58
CA LYS A 182 5.50 23.04 -34.82
C LYS A 182 6.09 21.64 -34.64
N ARG A 183 6.68 21.33 -33.48
CA ARG A 183 7.31 20.05 -33.19
C ARG A 183 6.37 19.04 -32.49
N ALA A 184 5.30 19.49 -31.86
CA ALA A 184 4.30 18.67 -31.22
C ALA A 184 2.88 19.12 -31.64
N PRO A 185 2.35 18.57 -32.73
CA PRO A 185 1.01 18.90 -33.19
C PRO A 185 -0.06 18.40 -32.23
N ALA A 186 -1.26 19.00 -32.24
CA ALA A 186 -2.34 18.72 -31.31
C ALA A 186 -2.73 17.23 -31.25
N TYR A 187 -2.71 16.50 -32.35
CA TYR A 187 -3.04 15.07 -32.36
C TYR A 187 -2.07 14.26 -31.48
N ARG A 188 -0.79 14.60 -31.49
CA ARG A 188 0.22 13.95 -30.64
C ARG A 188 0.00 14.32 -29.16
N LEU A 189 -0.24 15.61 -28.88
CA LEU A 189 -0.51 16.08 -27.50
C LEU A 189 -1.79 15.46 -26.94
N PHE A 190 -2.82 15.30 -27.78
CA PHE A 190 -4.07 14.67 -27.43
C PHE A 190 -3.86 13.18 -27.05
N ILE A 191 -3.21 12.42 -27.92
CA ILE A 191 -2.94 10.98 -27.65
C ILE A 191 -1.97 10.78 -26.49
N ASP A 192 -0.95 11.62 -26.35
CA ASP A 192 -0.09 11.59 -25.17
C ASP A 192 -0.89 11.84 -23.87
N ALA A 193 -1.82 12.79 -23.90
CA ALA A 193 -2.71 13.06 -22.75
C ALA A 193 -3.64 11.88 -22.46
N MET A 194 -4.24 11.27 -23.48
CA MET A 194 -5.09 10.08 -23.37
C MET A 194 -4.33 8.90 -22.73
N ASN A 195 -3.05 8.77 -23.04
CA ASN A 195 -2.17 7.73 -22.49
C ASN A 195 -1.40 8.16 -21.23
N LEU A 196 -1.82 9.23 -20.56
CA LEU A 196 -1.18 9.76 -19.35
C LEU A 196 0.31 10.12 -19.51
N ARG A 197 0.72 10.46 -20.72
CA ARG A 197 2.09 10.85 -21.03
C ARG A 197 2.24 12.37 -21.02
N ALA A 198 3.25 12.86 -20.32
CA ALA A 198 3.68 14.26 -20.46
C ALA A 198 4.60 14.37 -21.67
N THR A 199 4.19 15.13 -22.67
CA THR A 199 4.96 15.28 -23.90
C THR A 199 6.32 15.91 -23.62
N THR A 200 7.38 15.30 -24.17
CA THR A 200 8.77 15.79 -24.06
C THR A 200 9.38 15.91 -25.44
N ILE A 201 10.05 17.04 -25.70
CA ILE A 201 10.71 17.34 -26.97
C ILE A 201 12.21 17.17 -26.80
N TYR A 202 12.83 16.47 -27.73
CA TYR A 202 14.26 16.19 -27.71
C TYR A 202 14.94 16.81 -28.92
N ASP A 203 16.14 17.38 -28.70
CA ASP A 203 17.08 17.73 -29.74
C ASP A 203 18.12 16.61 -29.90
N THR A 204 18.58 16.41 -31.12
CA THR A 204 19.69 15.52 -31.40
C THR A 204 20.94 16.38 -31.54
N ILE A 205 21.90 16.19 -30.63
CA ILE A 205 23.22 16.83 -30.69
C ILE A 205 24.27 15.80 -31.01
N GLU A 206 25.32 16.19 -31.70
CA GLU A 206 26.48 15.35 -31.96
C GLU A 206 27.57 15.68 -30.91
N GLU A 207 27.92 14.69 -30.09
CA GLU A 207 28.96 14.80 -29.09
C GLU A 207 29.91 13.58 -29.24
N ASP A 208 31.20 13.85 -29.44
CA ASP A 208 32.23 12.84 -29.70
C ASP A 208 31.93 11.87 -30.83
N GLY A 209 31.33 12.39 -31.95
CA GLY A 209 30.97 11.56 -33.12
C GLY A 209 29.80 10.59 -32.88
N LYS A 210 29.03 10.78 -31.81
CA LYS A 210 27.81 10.02 -31.49
C LYS A 210 26.62 10.96 -31.40
N GLU A 211 25.50 10.57 -32.02
CA GLU A 211 24.23 11.25 -31.85
C GLU A 211 23.68 11.05 -30.41
N LYS A 212 23.47 12.13 -29.72
CA LYS A 212 22.88 12.16 -28.37
C LYS A 212 21.59 12.94 -28.37
N ARG A 213 20.54 12.37 -27.77
CA ARG A 213 19.26 13.05 -27.56
C ARG A 213 19.29 13.82 -26.25
N VAL A 214 19.03 15.12 -26.32
CA VAL A 214 18.95 16.02 -25.15
C VAL A 214 17.56 16.64 -25.10
N VAL A 215 17.00 16.79 -23.91
CA VAL A 215 15.69 17.42 -23.73
C VAL A 215 15.79 18.91 -24.08
N ASN A 216 14.94 19.35 -25.02
CA ASN A 216 14.72 20.77 -25.25
C ASN A 216 13.70 21.31 -24.27
N HIS A 217 14.16 21.99 -23.23
CA HIS A 217 13.31 22.46 -22.13
C HIS A 217 12.27 23.48 -22.59
N ALA A 218 12.65 24.45 -23.43
CA ALA A 218 11.74 25.50 -23.91
C ALA A 218 10.60 24.92 -24.75
N GLU A 219 10.91 24.08 -25.73
CA GLU A 219 9.92 23.42 -26.57
C GLU A 219 9.05 22.41 -25.77
N THR A 220 9.62 21.76 -24.78
CA THR A 220 8.88 20.85 -23.89
C THR A 220 7.86 21.61 -23.04
N ILE A 221 8.23 22.76 -22.47
CA ILE A 221 7.32 23.62 -21.70
C ILE A 221 6.19 24.09 -22.58
N ALA A 222 6.49 24.63 -23.78
CA ALA A 222 5.48 25.09 -24.73
C ALA A 222 4.52 23.98 -25.16
N ALA A 223 5.02 22.77 -25.41
CA ALA A 223 4.20 21.62 -25.74
C ALA A 223 3.26 21.22 -24.59
N ARG A 224 3.77 21.20 -23.35
CA ARG A 224 2.99 20.87 -22.15
C ARG A 224 1.91 21.90 -21.83
N GLU A 225 2.17 23.17 -22.04
CA GLU A 225 1.15 24.22 -21.92
C GLU A 225 -0.01 23.97 -22.89
N LYS A 226 0.30 23.63 -24.16
CA LYS A 226 -0.73 23.27 -25.13
C LYS A 226 -1.46 21.98 -24.77
N GLN A 227 -0.76 20.99 -24.25
CA GLN A 227 -1.36 19.76 -23.75
C GLN A 227 -2.31 20.01 -22.59
N ASN A 228 -1.96 20.86 -21.64
CA ASN A 228 -2.82 21.26 -20.53
C ASN A 228 -4.06 22.01 -21.03
N LYS A 229 -3.88 22.90 -22.01
CA LYS A 229 -5.02 23.59 -22.66
C LYS A 229 -6.01 22.59 -23.26
N ILE A 230 -5.55 21.56 -23.94
CA ILE A 230 -6.43 20.49 -24.49
C ILE A 230 -7.20 19.79 -23.36
N LYS A 231 -6.54 19.48 -22.23
CA LYS A 231 -7.17 18.86 -21.07
C LYS A 231 -8.25 19.75 -20.45
N GLU A 232 -7.99 21.04 -20.30
CA GLU A 232 -8.95 22.01 -19.78
C GLU A 232 -10.16 22.17 -20.69
N GLU A 233 -9.94 22.25 -22.00
CA GLU A 233 -11.03 22.30 -22.99
C GLU A 233 -11.91 21.05 -22.92
N PHE A 234 -11.32 19.86 -22.70
CA PHE A 234 -12.09 18.63 -22.53
C PHE A 234 -12.98 18.67 -21.29
N ILE A 235 -12.44 19.10 -20.15
CA ILE A 235 -13.21 19.22 -18.91
C ILE A 235 -14.40 20.17 -19.09
N ASN A 236 -14.19 21.29 -19.77
CA ASN A 236 -15.24 22.26 -20.04
C ASN A 236 -16.28 21.76 -21.05
N TRP A 237 -15.86 20.89 -21.96
CA TRP A 237 -16.70 20.37 -23.04
C TRP A 237 -17.60 19.20 -22.63
N ILE A 238 -17.07 18.27 -21.83
CA ILE A 238 -17.65 16.93 -21.64
C ILE A 238 -19.09 16.98 -21.07
N PHE A 239 -19.35 17.82 -20.09
CA PHE A 239 -20.65 17.99 -19.46
C PHE A 239 -21.46 19.19 -19.93
N LYS A 240 -21.05 19.82 -21.02
CA LYS A 240 -21.69 21.05 -21.50
C LYS A 240 -23.10 20.84 -22.05
N THR A 241 -23.35 19.76 -22.77
CA THR A 241 -24.68 19.43 -23.32
C THR A 241 -25.48 18.57 -22.35
N PRO A 242 -26.79 18.83 -22.13
CA PRO A 242 -27.59 18.08 -21.17
C PRO A 242 -27.64 16.57 -21.46
N GLU A 243 -27.84 16.17 -22.72
CA GLU A 243 -27.97 14.78 -23.13
C GLU A 243 -26.70 14.00 -22.82
N ARG A 244 -25.54 14.55 -23.17
CA ARG A 244 -24.23 13.93 -22.88
C ARG A 244 -23.97 13.87 -21.40
N ARG A 245 -24.30 14.90 -20.63
CA ARG A 245 -24.16 14.94 -19.19
C ARG A 245 -25.00 13.84 -18.52
N GLU A 246 -26.28 13.73 -18.85
CA GLU A 246 -27.18 12.72 -18.27
C GLU A 246 -26.71 11.29 -18.56
N GLU A 247 -26.27 11.02 -19.78
CA GLU A 247 -25.76 9.71 -20.17
C GLU A 247 -24.46 9.34 -19.43
N LEU A 248 -23.54 10.29 -19.30
CA LEU A 248 -22.27 10.07 -18.60
C LEU A 248 -22.46 9.97 -17.08
N GLU A 249 -23.35 10.77 -16.49
CA GLU A 249 -23.74 10.63 -15.07
C GLU A 249 -24.33 9.23 -14.80
N ALA A 250 -25.22 8.77 -15.66
CA ALA A 250 -25.81 7.43 -15.54
C ALA A 250 -24.73 6.32 -15.64
N THR A 251 -23.83 6.46 -16.60
CA THR A 251 -22.73 5.51 -16.80
C THR A 251 -21.79 5.46 -15.60
N TYR A 252 -21.37 6.63 -15.10
CA TYR A 252 -20.49 6.72 -13.94
C TYR A 252 -21.12 6.12 -12.67
N ASN A 253 -22.36 6.51 -12.38
CA ASN A 253 -23.10 5.98 -11.24
C ASN A 253 -23.27 4.46 -11.31
N ARG A 254 -23.55 3.92 -12.49
CA ARG A 254 -23.66 2.47 -12.71
C ARG A 254 -22.35 1.72 -12.46
N LEU A 255 -21.21 2.31 -12.79
CA LEU A 255 -19.90 1.67 -12.62
C LEU A 255 -19.34 1.83 -11.20
N PHE A 256 -19.34 3.04 -10.66
CA PHE A 256 -18.59 3.38 -9.46
C PHE A 256 -19.46 3.71 -8.24
N ASN A 257 -20.75 3.92 -8.40
CA ASN A 257 -21.67 4.29 -7.32
C ASN A 257 -22.81 3.28 -7.11
N ARG A 258 -22.54 2.00 -7.36
CA ARG A 258 -23.53 0.91 -7.26
C ARG A 258 -23.46 0.13 -5.94
N THR A 259 -22.49 0.44 -5.09
CA THR A 259 -22.21 -0.31 -3.87
C THR A 259 -22.48 0.50 -2.63
N ARG A 260 -22.97 -0.16 -1.59
CA ARG A 260 -23.03 0.32 -0.22
C ARG A 260 -22.06 -0.48 0.64
N LEU A 261 -21.22 0.21 1.40
CA LEU A 261 -20.31 -0.45 2.32
C LEU A 261 -21.09 -1.16 3.44
N PRO A 262 -20.77 -2.43 3.76
CA PRO A 262 -21.34 -3.10 4.90
C PRO A 262 -20.86 -2.47 6.21
N SER A 263 -21.73 -2.49 7.21
CA SER A 263 -21.32 -2.27 8.60
C SER A 263 -21.05 -3.63 9.24
N TYR A 264 -19.99 -3.73 9.99
CA TYR A 264 -19.61 -4.99 10.63
C TYR A 264 -19.76 -4.87 12.15
N ASP A 265 -20.75 -5.54 12.72
CA ASP A 265 -20.96 -5.61 14.18
C ASP A 265 -20.67 -7.05 14.67
N GLY A 266 -19.51 -7.21 15.32
CA GLY A 266 -19.07 -8.46 15.93
C GLY A 266 -19.40 -8.55 17.42
N SER A 267 -20.24 -7.70 17.98
CA SER A 267 -20.56 -7.68 19.42
C SER A 267 -21.16 -8.99 19.93
N TYR A 268 -21.89 -9.70 19.08
CA TYR A 268 -22.50 -11.00 19.37
C TYR A 268 -21.51 -12.15 19.47
N LEU A 269 -20.28 -12.00 18.92
CA LEU A 269 -19.31 -13.07 18.88
C LEU A 269 -18.85 -13.50 20.27
N LYS A 270 -18.91 -14.79 20.50
CA LYS A 270 -18.32 -15.47 21.66
C LYS A 270 -17.13 -16.30 21.21
N PHE A 271 -16.13 -16.34 22.04
CA PHE A 271 -14.86 -17.01 21.77
C PHE A 271 -14.64 -18.11 22.83
N PRO A 272 -15.22 -19.32 22.64
CA PRO A 272 -14.96 -20.43 23.54
C PRO A 272 -13.45 -20.76 23.48
N GLU A 273 -12.92 -21.31 24.55
CA GLU A 273 -11.50 -21.67 24.70
C GLU A 273 -10.51 -20.47 24.73
N MET A 274 -10.95 -19.24 24.48
CA MET A 274 -10.12 -18.06 24.65
C MET A 274 -9.85 -17.82 26.16
N ASN A 275 -8.68 -17.31 26.45
CA ASN A 275 -8.30 -16.94 27.83
C ASN A 275 -9.32 -15.93 28.40
N PRO A 276 -10.06 -16.27 29.45
CA PRO A 276 -11.12 -15.42 29.99
C PRO A 276 -10.61 -14.15 30.69
N ALA A 277 -9.31 -14.09 30.99
CA ALA A 277 -8.68 -12.87 31.51
C ALA A 277 -8.44 -11.80 30.42
N ILE A 278 -8.66 -12.13 29.15
CA ILE A 278 -8.46 -11.22 28.03
C ILE A 278 -9.80 -10.95 27.35
N GLU A 279 -10.12 -9.69 27.19
CA GLU A 279 -11.31 -9.24 26.45
C GLU A 279 -10.87 -8.55 25.16
N LEU A 280 -11.47 -9.00 24.02
CA LEU A 280 -11.24 -8.34 22.74
C LEU A 280 -12.00 -7.02 22.69
N LYS A 281 -11.34 -5.99 22.19
CA LYS A 281 -11.95 -4.67 21.99
C LYS A 281 -13.04 -4.72 20.89
N PRO A 282 -14.00 -3.79 20.89
CA PRO A 282 -15.08 -3.76 19.88
C PRO A 282 -14.56 -3.81 18.44
N HIS A 283 -13.55 -2.99 18.08
CA HIS A 283 -12.98 -2.99 16.74
C HIS A 283 -12.35 -4.34 16.35
N GLN A 284 -11.79 -5.07 17.31
CA GLN A 284 -11.24 -6.41 17.05
C GLN A 284 -12.38 -7.41 16.76
N LYS A 285 -13.45 -7.38 17.54
CA LYS A 285 -14.64 -8.23 17.30
C LYS A 285 -15.29 -7.92 15.95
N ASN A 286 -15.39 -6.64 15.58
CA ASN A 286 -15.91 -6.21 14.29
C ASN A 286 -15.03 -6.70 13.12
N ALA A 287 -13.71 -6.62 13.27
CA ALA A 287 -12.77 -7.12 12.28
C ALA A 287 -12.84 -8.65 12.14
N VAL A 288 -13.00 -9.38 13.24
CA VAL A 288 -13.24 -10.84 13.22
C VAL A 288 -14.53 -11.15 12.47
N HIS A 289 -15.64 -10.46 12.77
CA HIS A 289 -16.91 -10.61 12.08
C HIS A 289 -16.76 -10.38 10.57
N ARG A 290 -16.03 -9.31 10.17
CA ARG A 290 -15.74 -8.99 8.78
C ARG A 290 -15.00 -10.13 8.06
N ILE A 291 -13.96 -10.70 8.69
CA ILE A 291 -13.18 -11.81 8.11
C ILE A 291 -14.04 -13.06 7.92
N ILE A 292 -14.96 -13.32 8.85
CA ILE A 292 -15.85 -14.49 8.81
C ILE A 292 -16.90 -14.34 7.71
N THR A 293 -17.55 -13.18 7.62
CA THR A 293 -18.74 -12.97 6.77
C THR A 293 -18.44 -12.31 5.43
N GLY A 294 -17.28 -11.65 5.29
CA GLY A 294 -16.91 -10.93 4.07
C GLY A 294 -16.74 -11.85 2.87
N ASN A 295 -17.17 -11.39 1.70
CA ASN A 295 -17.04 -12.10 0.43
C ASN A 295 -15.72 -11.84 -0.30
N SER A 296 -14.82 -11.06 0.28
CA SER A 296 -13.50 -10.75 -0.26
C SER A 296 -12.40 -11.00 0.77
N SER A 297 -11.15 -10.99 0.32
CA SER A 297 -9.99 -10.92 1.21
C SER A 297 -10.03 -9.63 2.03
N THR A 298 -9.42 -9.64 3.20
CA THR A 298 -9.45 -8.51 4.14
C THR A 298 -8.06 -7.92 4.34
N LEU A 299 -7.96 -6.60 4.35
CA LEU A 299 -6.81 -5.85 4.84
C LEU A 299 -7.14 -5.27 6.22
N LEU A 300 -6.44 -5.69 7.25
CA LEU A 300 -6.46 -5.04 8.55
C LEU A 300 -5.49 -3.83 8.53
N HIS A 301 -6.01 -2.70 8.07
CA HIS A 301 -5.28 -1.42 8.12
C HIS A 301 -5.46 -0.80 9.50
N HIS A 302 -4.83 -1.42 10.48
CA HIS A 302 -4.91 -1.02 11.88
C HIS A 302 -3.60 -0.36 12.31
N VAL A 303 -3.70 0.76 12.98
CA VAL A 303 -2.55 1.45 13.58
C VAL A 303 -1.74 0.52 14.48
N VAL A 304 -0.47 0.81 14.63
CA VAL A 304 0.41 0.08 15.56
C VAL A 304 -0.18 0.14 16.98
N GLY A 305 -0.24 -1.01 17.66
CA GLY A 305 -0.83 -1.12 19.01
C GLY A 305 -2.34 -1.35 19.05
N ALA A 306 -3.03 -1.42 17.91
CA ALA A 306 -4.47 -1.74 17.87
C ALA A 306 -4.80 -3.22 18.15
N GLY A 307 -3.80 -4.07 18.32
CA GLY A 307 -3.99 -5.49 18.66
C GLY A 307 -4.24 -6.40 17.46
N LYS A 308 -3.63 -6.13 16.31
CA LYS A 308 -3.75 -6.94 15.07
C LYS A 308 -3.52 -8.43 15.30
N THR A 309 -2.49 -8.79 16.08
CA THR A 309 -2.15 -10.19 16.37
C THR A 309 -3.32 -10.92 17.01
N PHE A 310 -3.96 -10.34 18.03
CA PHE A 310 -5.12 -10.94 18.69
C PHE A 310 -6.33 -11.02 17.77
N THR A 311 -6.54 -10.00 16.92
CA THR A 311 -7.60 -10.03 15.90
C THR A 311 -7.41 -11.19 14.95
N VAL A 312 -6.20 -11.40 14.42
CA VAL A 312 -5.89 -12.50 13.50
C VAL A 312 -6.07 -13.86 14.18
N VAL A 313 -5.51 -14.04 15.38
CA VAL A 313 -5.62 -15.30 16.12
C VAL A 313 -7.08 -15.63 16.44
N ALA A 314 -7.84 -14.67 16.93
CA ALA A 314 -9.27 -14.85 17.22
C ALA A 314 -10.08 -15.18 15.96
N SER A 315 -9.74 -14.56 14.83
CA SER A 315 -10.37 -14.87 13.53
C SER A 315 -10.11 -16.32 13.10
N ILE A 316 -8.87 -16.77 13.19
CA ILE A 316 -8.48 -18.14 12.83
C ILE A 316 -9.22 -19.15 13.70
N MET A 317 -9.19 -18.98 15.01
CA MET A 317 -9.84 -19.90 15.95
C MET A 317 -11.36 -19.93 15.75
N LYS A 318 -11.97 -18.77 15.53
CA LYS A 318 -13.41 -18.69 15.23
C LYS A 318 -13.77 -19.33 13.90
N MET A 319 -13.01 -19.11 12.85
CA MET A 319 -13.22 -19.73 11.55
C MET A 319 -13.06 -21.24 11.60
N ARG A 320 -12.12 -21.76 12.38
CA ARG A 320 -11.98 -23.20 12.62
C ARG A 320 -13.19 -23.76 13.36
N GLN A 321 -13.68 -23.09 14.41
CA GLN A 321 -14.89 -23.47 15.13
C GLN A 321 -16.10 -23.57 14.17
N LEU A 322 -16.22 -22.62 13.24
CA LEU A 322 -17.31 -22.57 12.27
C LEU A 322 -17.11 -23.48 11.05
N GLY A 323 -15.96 -24.16 10.94
CA GLY A 323 -15.63 -25.01 9.79
C GLY A 323 -15.30 -24.24 8.51
N LEU A 324 -15.07 -22.92 8.60
CA LEU A 324 -14.74 -22.04 7.46
C LEU A 324 -13.27 -22.10 7.06
N CYS A 325 -12.43 -22.57 7.96
CA CYS A 325 -10.99 -22.74 7.74
C CYS A 325 -10.54 -24.07 8.33
N LYS A 326 -9.89 -24.88 7.53
CA LYS A 326 -9.33 -26.19 7.99
C LYS A 326 -7.88 -26.03 8.43
N LYS A 327 -7.10 -25.22 7.71
CA LYS A 327 -5.67 -25.07 7.95
C LYS A 327 -5.20 -23.65 7.64
N ALA A 328 -5.05 -22.85 8.67
CA ALA A 328 -4.56 -21.48 8.57
C ALA A 328 -3.04 -21.38 8.66
N MET A 329 -2.44 -20.55 7.84
CA MET A 329 -1.02 -20.20 7.90
C MET A 329 -0.87 -18.70 8.15
N VAL A 330 -0.01 -18.35 9.12
CA VAL A 330 0.40 -16.96 9.39
C VAL A 330 1.84 -16.78 8.98
N THR A 331 2.13 -15.84 8.09
CA THR A 331 3.49 -15.44 7.76
C THR A 331 3.79 -14.08 8.36
N CYS A 332 4.91 -13.95 9.05
CA CYS A 332 5.31 -12.74 9.77
C CYS A 332 6.82 -12.47 9.62
N PRO A 333 7.30 -11.26 9.92
CA PRO A 333 8.73 -10.95 9.96
C PRO A 333 9.51 -11.93 10.84
N ASN A 334 10.73 -12.25 10.43
CA ASN A 334 11.53 -13.31 11.07
C ASN A 334 11.69 -13.14 12.59
N HIS A 335 11.88 -11.91 13.03
CA HIS A 335 12.07 -11.59 14.46
C HIS A 335 10.78 -11.62 15.28
N LEU A 336 9.61 -11.69 14.64
CA LEU A 336 8.30 -11.71 15.31
C LEU A 336 7.74 -13.13 15.51
N VAL A 337 8.34 -14.16 14.93
CA VAL A 337 7.82 -15.54 14.96
C VAL A 337 7.56 -16.03 16.39
N GLN A 338 8.52 -15.85 17.29
CA GLN A 338 8.36 -16.28 18.69
C GLN A 338 7.35 -15.42 19.45
N GLN A 339 7.29 -14.14 19.16
CA GLN A 339 6.28 -13.25 19.73
C GLN A 339 4.87 -13.68 19.29
N TRP A 340 4.68 -13.99 18.02
CA TRP A 340 3.41 -14.51 17.49
C TRP A 340 2.99 -15.81 18.22
N ALA A 341 3.91 -16.73 18.39
CA ALA A 341 3.65 -17.99 19.11
C ALA A 341 3.29 -17.73 20.59
N GLY A 342 3.99 -16.81 21.24
CA GLY A 342 3.70 -16.40 22.62
C GLY A 342 2.33 -15.75 22.78
N GLU A 343 1.99 -14.81 21.91
CA GLU A 343 0.70 -14.12 21.92
C GLU A 343 -0.46 -15.07 21.59
N TRP A 344 -0.26 -16.02 20.67
CA TRP A 344 -1.26 -17.03 20.37
C TRP A 344 -1.57 -17.91 21.59
N ARG A 345 -0.53 -18.46 22.25
CA ARG A 345 -0.69 -19.27 23.46
C ARG A 345 -1.27 -18.47 24.64
N ARG A 346 -0.97 -17.17 24.69
CA ARG A 346 -1.55 -16.28 25.70
C ARG A 346 -3.05 -16.11 25.51
N LEU A 347 -3.48 -15.95 24.25
CA LEU A 347 -4.90 -15.78 23.92
C LEU A 347 -5.66 -17.11 23.95
N TYR A 348 -5.06 -18.19 23.41
CA TYR A 348 -5.63 -19.55 23.38
C TYR A 348 -4.60 -20.57 23.95
N PRO A 349 -4.60 -20.80 25.27
CA PRO A 349 -3.59 -21.64 25.93
C PRO A 349 -3.54 -23.10 25.44
N ASN A 350 -4.67 -23.61 24.96
CA ASN A 350 -4.82 -25.02 24.51
C ASN A 350 -4.64 -25.17 22.99
N ALA A 351 -4.36 -24.09 22.24
CA ALA A 351 -4.23 -24.16 20.80
C ALA A 351 -3.03 -25.02 20.36
N LYS A 352 -3.24 -25.84 19.36
CA LYS A 352 -2.21 -26.66 18.71
C LYS A 352 -1.59 -25.86 17.57
N ILE A 353 -0.49 -25.17 17.84
CA ILE A 353 0.20 -24.35 16.83
C ILE A 353 1.51 -25.00 16.42
N LEU A 354 1.81 -24.94 15.13
CA LEU A 354 3.08 -25.32 14.54
C LEU A 354 3.91 -24.07 14.24
N VAL A 355 5.07 -23.97 14.86
CA VAL A 355 6.01 -22.87 14.61
C VAL A 355 7.15 -23.40 13.75
N ALA A 356 7.25 -22.92 12.51
CA ALA A 356 8.29 -23.34 11.60
C ALA A 356 9.64 -22.74 12.00
N SER A 357 10.65 -23.59 12.18
CA SER A 357 12.03 -23.19 12.42
C SER A 357 12.80 -22.98 11.09
N LYS A 358 14.01 -22.41 11.17
CA LYS A 358 14.88 -22.31 9.98
C LYS A 358 15.35 -23.68 9.51
N GLU A 359 15.60 -24.57 10.44
CA GLU A 359 16.06 -25.94 10.22
C GLU A 359 15.00 -26.79 9.53
N ASP A 360 13.71 -26.56 9.82
CA ASP A 360 12.59 -27.24 9.15
C ASP A 360 12.58 -27.03 7.63
N LEU A 361 13.13 -25.92 7.16
CA LEU A 361 13.13 -25.53 5.75
C LEU A 361 14.48 -25.73 5.06
N GLU A 362 15.45 -26.33 5.71
CA GLU A 362 16.64 -26.83 5.08
C GLU A 362 16.32 -28.01 4.15
N LYS A 363 17.15 -28.18 3.12
CA LYS A 363 16.88 -29.11 2.01
C LYS A 363 16.48 -30.52 2.50
N ASP A 364 17.14 -31.02 3.50
CA ASP A 364 16.94 -32.38 4.01
C ASP A 364 15.71 -32.55 4.93
N ASN A 365 15.28 -31.47 5.57
CA ASN A 365 14.15 -31.47 6.51
C ASN A 365 12.83 -31.03 5.87
N ARG A 366 12.89 -30.39 4.72
CA ARG A 366 11.74 -29.77 4.05
C ARG A 366 10.58 -30.75 3.79
N LYS A 367 10.90 -31.98 3.36
CA LYS A 367 9.88 -33.03 3.14
C LYS A 367 9.20 -33.44 4.46
N LYS A 368 9.96 -33.54 5.56
CA LYS A 368 9.42 -33.85 6.90
C LYS A 368 8.49 -32.74 7.39
N PHE A 369 8.91 -31.48 7.22
CA PHE A 369 8.11 -30.32 7.62
C PHE A 369 6.77 -30.29 6.90
N VAL A 370 6.73 -30.57 5.62
CA VAL A 370 5.49 -30.58 4.84
C VAL A 370 4.59 -31.72 5.21
N SER A 371 5.14 -32.89 5.37
CA SER A 371 4.35 -34.01 5.88
C SER A 371 3.75 -33.67 7.26
N LYS A 372 4.50 -32.98 8.11
CA LYS A 372 4.03 -32.50 9.40
C LYS A 372 2.92 -31.45 9.29
N VAL A 373 3.03 -30.53 8.31
CA VAL A 373 1.99 -29.55 8.01
C VAL A 373 0.77 -30.23 7.41
N ALA A 374 0.97 -31.06 6.39
CA ALA A 374 -0.12 -31.69 5.64
C ALA A 374 -0.96 -32.66 6.48
N LEU A 375 -0.31 -33.49 7.30
CA LEU A 375 -0.95 -34.56 8.07
C LEU A 375 -1.40 -34.12 9.47
N GLY A 376 -0.84 -33.04 10.03
CA GLY A 376 -1.15 -32.57 11.36
C GLY A 376 -2.47 -31.79 11.41
N ASP A 377 -3.25 -32.00 12.47
CA ASP A 377 -4.39 -31.17 12.83
C ASP A 377 -3.92 -29.97 13.66
N TRP A 378 -3.53 -28.90 12.98
CA TRP A 378 -3.01 -27.67 13.56
C TRP A 378 -4.09 -26.59 13.57
N ASP A 379 -4.24 -25.88 14.68
CA ASP A 379 -5.07 -24.68 14.76
C ASP A 379 -4.48 -23.52 13.96
N GLY A 380 -3.14 -23.49 13.87
CA GLY A 380 -2.44 -22.54 13.02
C GLY A 380 -0.98 -22.89 12.84
N ILE A 381 -0.43 -22.40 11.74
CA ILE A 381 0.97 -22.57 11.37
C ILE A 381 1.60 -21.18 11.29
N ILE A 382 2.69 -20.97 12.02
CA ILE A 382 3.43 -19.70 12.02
C ILE A 382 4.75 -19.90 11.28
N ILE A 383 5.00 -19.11 10.27
CA ILE A 383 6.20 -19.19 9.44
C ILE A 383 6.82 -17.81 9.20
N ALA A 384 8.15 -17.73 9.26
CA ALA A 384 8.88 -16.53 8.91
C ALA A 384 8.72 -16.17 7.42
N GLN A 385 8.61 -14.89 7.07
CA GLN A 385 8.48 -14.44 5.68
C GLN A 385 9.62 -14.92 4.77
N SER A 386 10.86 -14.98 5.28
CA SER A 386 12.00 -15.50 4.53
C SER A 386 11.91 -17.01 4.26
N SER A 387 11.28 -17.73 5.17
CA SER A 387 11.04 -19.18 5.08
C SER A 387 9.84 -19.47 4.18
N PHE A 388 8.79 -18.68 4.28
CA PHE A 388 7.60 -18.76 3.43
C PHE A 388 7.94 -18.56 1.94
N ALA A 389 8.88 -17.66 1.62
CA ALA A 389 9.37 -17.45 0.27
C ALA A 389 10.14 -18.65 -0.33
N LYS A 390 10.56 -19.61 0.51
CA LYS A 390 11.25 -20.83 0.06
C LYS A 390 10.29 -21.96 -0.33
N ILE A 391 9.00 -21.79 -0.11
CA ILE A 391 7.97 -22.76 -0.49
C ILE A 391 7.28 -22.21 -1.74
N PRO A 392 7.66 -22.63 -2.95
CA PRO A 392 7.09 -22.10 -4.19
C PRO A 392 5.69 -22.67 -4.44
N VAL A 393 4.91 -22.00 -5.27
CA VAL A 393 3.76 -22.60 -5.94
C VAL A 393 4.22 -23.58 -7.04
N SER A 394 3.28 -24.37 -7.58
CA SER A 394 3.58 -25.32 -8.65
C SER A 394 4.29 -24.67 -9.84
N THR A 395 5.18 -25.43 -10.46
CA THR A 395 5.95 -24.95 -11.62
C THR A 395 5.04 -24.58 -12.79
N GLU A 396 3.96 -25.32 -12.97
CA GLU A 396 2.95 -25.07 -13.99
C GLU A 396 2.32 -23.68 -13.83
N ARG A 397 1.96 -23.32 -12.60
CA ARG A 397 1.38 -22.01 -12.25
C ARG A 397 2.38 -20.87 -12.48
N GLN A 398 3.64 -21.09 -12.15
CA GLN A 398 4.70 -20.11 -12.41
C GLN A 398 4.95 -19.91 -13.90
N ILE A 399 4.96 -20.98 -14.69
CA ILE A 399 5.11 -20.95 -16.15
C ILE A 399 3.96 -20.19 -16.78
N GLN A 400 2.73 -20.52 -16.40
CA GLN A 400 1.55 -19.83 -16.93
C GLN A 400 1.63 -18.33 -16.67
N LYS A 401 1.98 -17.91 -15.46
CA LYS A 401 2.11 -16.49 -15.12
C LYS A 401 3.20 -15.78 -15.92
N LEU A 402 4.36 -16.41 -16.06
CA LEU A 402 5.44 -15.84 -16.88
C LEU A 402 5.03 -15.70 -18.34
N ASN A 403 4.31 -16.66 -18.90
CA ASN A 403 3.80 -16.58 -20.26
C ASN A 403 2.78 -15.45 -20.43
N GLU A 404 1.87 -15.25 -19.48
CA GLU A 404 0.91 -14.13 -19.47
C GLU A 404 1.65 -12.78 -19.44
N GLU A 405 2.65 -12.65 -18.58
CA GLU A 405 3.46 -11.44 -18.47
C GLU A 405 4.30 -11.16 -19.74
N ILE A 406 4.87 -12.21 -20.35
CA ILE A 406 5.60 -12.10 -21.62
C ILE A 406 4.66 -11.65 -22.73
N ALA A 407 3.48 -12.28 -22.85
CA ALA A 407 2.49 -11.92 -23.86
C ALA A 407 2.03 -10.46 -23.72
N ALA A 408 1.84 -9.98 -22.50
CA ALA A 408 1.47 -8.58 -22.23
C ALA A 408 2.58 -7.60 -22.68
N VAL A 409 3.85 -7.93 -22.41
CA VAL A 409 4.99 -7.12 -22.86
C VAL A 409 5.12 -7.17 -24.38
N GLU A 410 4.96 -8.33 -25.00
CA GLU A 410 5.01 -8.50 -26.46
C GLU A 410 3.93 -7.69 -27.17
N ALA A 411 2.69 -7.80 -26.74
CA ALA A 411 1.58 -7.02 -27.30
C ALA A 411 1.84 -5.49 -27.22
N THR A 412 2.52 -5.06 -26.16
CA THR A 412 2.89 -3.65 -26.02
C THR A 412 4.02 -3.25 -26.97
N ILE A 413 5.03 -4.12 -27.16
CA ILE A 413 6.13 -3.87 -28.11
C ILE A 413 5.61 -3.82 -29.54
N GLU A 414 4.79 -4.77 -29.97
CA GLU A 414 4.25 -4.83 -31.34
C GLU A 414 3.50 -3.54 -31.71
N LYS A 415 2.63 -3.06 -30.81
CA LYS A 415 1.91 -1.81 -31.05
C LYS A 415 2.80 -0.58 -31.11
N GLN A 416 3.90 -0.56 -30.36
CA GLN A 416 4.85 0.54 -30.36
C GLN A 416 5.69 0.62 -31.64
N TRP A 417 5.90 -0.54 -32.31
CA TRP A 417 6.55 -0.58 -33.63
C TRP A 417 5.63 -0.01 -34.72
N GLU A 418 4.32 -0.24 -34.61
CA GLU A 418 3.35 0.30 -35.59
C GLU A 418 3.15 1.83 -35.40
N GLU A 419 3.33 2.35 -34.23
CA GLU A 419 3.13 3.77 -33.86
C GLU A 419 4.37 4.66 -34.07
N ASN A 420 5.19 4.49 -35.08
CA ASN A 420 6.30 5.38 -35.53
C ASN A 420 6.60 6.62 -34.64
N GLY A 421 6.97 6.44 -33.37
CA GLY A 421 7.21 7.60 -32.53
C GLY A 421 7.76 7.37 -31.14
N MET A 422 7.97 6.16 -30.67
CA MET A 422 8.55 5.94 -29.36
C MET A 422 10.03 6.20 -29.28
N PRO A 423 10.54 6.78 -28.18
CA PRO A 423 11.97 6.87 -27.92
C PRO A 423 12.58 5.46 -27.92
N ARG A 424 13.61 5.24 -28.71
CA ARG A 424 14.37 3.97 -28.78
C ARG A 424 14.72 3.40 -27.38
N GLY A 425 14.84 4.26 -26.37
CA GLY A 425 15.12 3.86 -24.99
C GLY A 425 13.97 3.13 -24.29
N ALA A 426 12.72 3.46 -24.56
CA ALA A 426 11.55 2.81 -23.95
C ALA A 426 11.35 1.41 -24.52
N VAL A 427 11.47 1.26 -25.84
CA VAL A 427 11.43 -0.05 -26.51
C VAL A 427 12.56 -0.94 -26.00
N LYS A 428 13.79 -0.42 -25.88
CA LYS A 428 14.92 -1.17 -25.31
C LYS A 428 14.67 -1.65 -23.89
N ASN A 429 14.00 -0.85 -23.07
CA ASN A 429 13.66 -1.23 -21.70
C ASN A 429 12.63 -2.39 -21.68
N LEU A 430 11.59 -2.30 -22.49
CA LEU A 430 10.59 -3.38 -22.64
C LEU A 430 11.21 -4.67 -23.20
N GLU A 431 12.08 -4.57 -24.20
CA GLU A 431 12.83 -5.72 -24.71
C GLU A 431 13.75 -6.33 -23.65
N LYS A 432 14.37 -5.53 -22.80
CA LYS A 432 15.16 -6.01 -21.66
C LYS A 432 14.29 -6.75 -20.64
N ILE A 433 13.10 -6.23 -20.32
CA ILE A 433 12.13 -6.88 -19.43
C ILE A 433 11.71 -8.23 -20.05
N LYS A 434 11.32 -8.25 -21.33
CA LYS A 434 10.97 -9.48 -22.07
C LYS A 434 12.07 -10.54 -22.00
N LYS A 435 13.29 -10.16 -22.35
CA LYS A 435 14.47 -11.06 -22.28
C LYS A 435 14.71 -11.59 -20.88
N GLY A 436 14.55 -10.74 -19.84
CA GLY A 436 14.69 -11.16 -18.45
C GLY A 436 13.65 -12.21 -18.05
N LYS A 437 12.38 -12.00 -18.44
CA LYS A 437 11.29 -12.97 -18.18
C LYS A 437 11.42 -14.26 -18.97
N GLN A 438 11.85 -14.19 -20.22
CA GLN A 438 12.15 -15.37 -21.05
C GLN A 438 13.30 -16.19 -20.46
N ALA A 439 14.34 -15.53 -19.92
CA ALA A 439 15.43 -16.22 -19.24
C ALA A 439 14.97 -16.91 -17.94
N GLN A 440 14.07 -16.27 -17.17
CA GLN A 440 13.44 -16.88 -16.00
C GLN A 440 12.60 -18.10 -16.39
N LEU A 441 11.78 -17.98 -17.43
CA LEU A 441 10.96 -19.06 -17.95
C LEU A 441 11.83 -20.26 -18.39
N LYS A 442 12.88 -20.01 -19.15
CA LYS A 442 13.83 -21.04 -19.57
C LYS A 442 14.48 -21.73 -18.36
N LYS A 443 14.98 -20.97 -17.40
CA LYS A 443 15.56 -21.51 -16.18
C LYS A 443 14.56 -22.39 -15.41
N LEU A 444 13.29 -21.96 -15.32
CA LEU A 444 12.24 -22.69 -14.63
C LEU A 444 11.93 -24.02 -15.38
N MET A 445 11.85 -23.99 -16.69
CA MET A 445 11.63 -25.18 -17.52
C MET A 445 12.81 -26.18 -17.43
N ASP A 446 14.05 -25.68 -17.40
CA ASP A 446 15.25 -26.51 -17.26
C ASP A 446 15.34 -27.16 -15.86
N THR A 447 14.80 -26.50 -14.82
CA THR A 447 14.83 -26.98 -13.42
C THR A 447 13.66 -27.92 -13.14
N SER A 448 12.51 -27.76 -13.79
CA SER A 448 11.31 -28.57 -13.58
C SER A 448 11.50 -30.05 -13.87
N SER A 449 12.52 -30.41 -14.64
CA SER A 449 12.85 -31.81 -14.96
C SER A 449 13.65 -32.52 -13.86
N LYS A 450 14.07 -31.83 -12.80
CA LYS A 450 15.06 -32.35 -11.83
C LYS A 450 14.59 -32.41 -10.38
N ASP A 451 13.53 -31.72 -9.97
CA ASP A 451 13.19 -31.61 -8.54
C ASP A 451 11.75 -31.98 -8.23
N ASP A 452 11.62 -32.98 -7.39
CA ASP A 452 10.45 -33.29 -6.56
C ASP A 452 10.40 -32.22 -5.44
N VAL A 453 10.18 -30.97 -5.85
CA VAL A 453 10.14 -29.80 -4.94
C VAL A 453 8.75 -29.67 -4.37
N LEU A 454 8.71 -29.58 -3.06
CA LEU A 454 7.53 -29.24 -2.30
C LEU A 454 6.83 -27.99 -2.78
N LYS A 455 5.55 -28.12 -3.06
CA LYS A 455 4.70 -27.03 -3.53
C LYS A 455 3.82 -26.49 -2.40
N PHE A 456 3.47 -25.20 -2.47
CA PHE A 456 2.56 -24.58 -1.50
C PHE A 456 1.19 -25.30 -1.46
N GLU A 457 0.71 -25.73 -2.63
CA GLU A 457 -0.53 -26.48 -2.78
C GLU A 457 -0.54 -27.80 -1.97
N ASP A 458 0.62 -28.44 -1.81
CA ASP A 458 0.74 -29.72 -1.09
C ASP A 458 0.58 -29.56 0.44
N LEU A 459 0.68 -28.33 0.96
CA LEU A 459 0.50 -28.07 2.40
C LEU A 459 -0.94 -28.19 2.86
N GLY A 460 -1.92 -28.09 1.96
CA GLY A 460 -3.34 -28.10 2.28
C GLY A 460 -3.80 -26.87 3.08
N VAL A 461 -3.04 -25.78 3.01
CA VAL A 461 -3.42 -24.49 3.59
C VAL A 461 -4.58 -23.92 2.78
N ASP A 462 -5.65 -23.53 3.46
CA ASP A 462 -6.84 -22.95 2.86
C ASP A 462 -7.07 -21.49 3.23
N TYR A 463 -6.32 -20.95 4.19
CA TYR A 463 -6.35 -19.55 4.56
C TYR A 463 -4.97 -19.02 4.92
N LEU A 464 -4.60 -17.87 4.36
CA LEU A 464 -3.30 -17.23 4.56
C LEU A 464 -3.47 -15.87 5.24
N PHE A 465 -2.72 -15.65 6.30
CA PHE A 465 -2.64 -14.40 7.04
C PHE A 465 -1.22 -13.85 6.90
N VAL A 466 -1.09 -12.62 6.40
CA VAL A 466 0.20 -11.99 6.14
C VAL A 466 0.36 -10.78 7.05
N ASP A 467 1.21 -10.92 8.04
CA ASP A 467 1.58 -9.80 8.91
C ASP A 467 2.64 -8.92 8.26
N GLU A 468 2.60 -7.63 8.55
CA GLU A 468 3.46 -6.60 7.94
C GLU A 468 3.46 -6.71 6.40
N ALA A 469 2.26 -6.79 5.83
CA ALA A 469 2.03 -7.01 4.40
C ALA A 469 2.64 -5.93 3.50
N HIS A 470 2.96 -4.75 4.05
CA HIS A 470 3.68 -3.69 3.32
C HIS A 470 5.05 -4.15 2.79
N ALA A 471 5.59 -5.26 3.31
CA ALA A 471 6.81 -5.87 2.79
C ALA A 471 6.67 -6.42 1.36
N TYR A 472 5.45 -6.61 0.87
CA TYR A 472 5.12 -7.19 -0.44
C TYR A 472 4.56 -6.18 -1.46
N LYS A 473 4.65 -4.89 -1.17
CA LYS A 473 4.11 -3.82 -1.99
C LYS A 473 4.82 -3.61 -3.35
N ASN A 474 6.04 -4.10 -3.53
CA ASN A 474 6.79 -4.00 -4.77
C ASN A 474 6.42 -5.15 -5.73
N LEU A 475 5.15 -5.26 -6.05
CA LEU A 475 4.65 -6.17 -7.08
C LEU A 475 5.02 -5.62 -8.47
N PHE A 476 5.28 -6.51 -9.44
CA PHE A 476 5.51 -6.10 -10.80
C PHE A 476 4.33 -5.28 -11.33
N LEU A 477 4.64 -4.09 -11.81
CA LEU A 477 3.68 -3.15 -12.35
C LEU A 477 4.02 -2.89 -13.82
N PHE A 478 3.12 -3.30 -14.70
CA PHE A 478 3.25 -2.97 -16.12
C PHE A 478 2.62 -1.60 -16.37
N THR A 479 3.40 -0.66 -16.91
CA THR A 479 2.92 0.69 -17.22
C THR A 479 3.69 1.28 -18.41
N LYS A 480 3.00 2.10 -19.20
CA LYS A 480 3.57 2.91 -20.29
C LYS A 480 4.03 4.30 -19.82
N MET A 481 3.71 4.66 -18.57
CA MET A 481 4.13 5.93 -17.99
C MET A 481 5.62 5.94 -17.73
N ASN A 482 6.39 6.50 -18.66
CA ASN A 482 7.84 6.67 -18.54
C ASN A 482 8.16 8.05 -17.99
N ASN A 483 9.24 8.15 -17.21
CA ASN A 483 9.72 9.41 -16.60
C ASN A 483 8.72 10.09 -15.65
N VAL A 484 7.79 9.33 -15.07
CA VAL A 484 6.88 9.80 -14.04
C VAL A 484 7.37 9.32 -12.68
N ALA A 485 7.67 10.27 -11.79
CA ALA A 485 8.08 9.93 -10.44
C ALA A 485 6.89 9.40 -9.60
N GLY A 486 7.17 8.52 -8.65
CA GLY A 486 6.14 7.88 -7.83
C GLY A 486 5.62 6.55 -8.38
N ILE A 487 6.08 6.15 -9.56
CA ILE A 487 5.80 4.83 -10.15
C ILE A 487 7.09 4.01 -10.07
N SER A 488 7.03 2.86 -9.39
CA SER A 488 8.17 1.95 -9.27
C SER A 488 7.98 0.75 -10.20
N ASN A 489 8.93 0.54 -11.10
CA ASN A 489 8.99 -0.64 -11.97
C ASN A 489 9.84 -1.77 -11.36
N ALA A 490 10.33 -1.59 -10.13
CA ALA A 490 11.12 -2.59 -9.44
C ALA A 490 10.20 -3.73 -8.95
N ALA A 491 10.32 -4.89 -9.57
CA ALA A 491 9.60 -6.10 -9.16
C ALA A 491 10.39 -6.83 -8.08
N SER A 492 9.69 -7.19 -7.01
CA SER A 492 10.21 -8.11 -6.00
C SER A 492 9.75 -9.54 -6.32
N GLN A 493 10.69 -10.46 -6.45
CA GLN A 493 10.40 -11.89 -6.64
C GLN A 493 9.50 -12.43 -5.51
N ARG A 494 9.71 -11.94 -4.29
CA ARG A 494 8.92 -12.27 -3.11
C ARG A 494 7.46 -11.80 -3.22
N ALA A 495 7.21 -10.62 -3.80
CA ALA A 495 5.87 -10.11 -4.03
C ALA A 495 5.14 -10.91 -5.12
N SER A 496 5.84 -11.25 -6.20
CA SER A 496 5.28 -12.09 -7.27
C SER A 496 4.92 -13.50 -6.78
N ASP A 497 5.76 -14.10 -5.94
CA ASP A 497 5.48 -15.40 -5.30
C ASP A 497 4.24 -15.34 -4.40
N LEU A 498 4.13 -14.31 -3.56
CA LEU A 498 2.93 -14.10 -2.74
C LEU A 498 1.67 -13.94 -3.61
N LYS A 499 1.75 -13.21 -4.72
CA LYS A 499 0.61 -13.01 -5.61
C LYS A 499 0.08 -14.33 -6.15
N LEU A 500 0.96 -15.23 -6.58
CA LEU A 500 0.57 -16.56 -7.06
C LEU A 500 -0.10 -17.40 -5.97
N LYS A 501 0.38 -17.32 -4.72
CA LYS A 501 -0.24 -18.00 -3.57
C LYS A 501 -1.61 -17.43 -3.24
N CYS A 502 -1.78 -16.11 -3.32
CA CYS A 502 -3.09 -15.47 -3.15
C CYS A 502 -4.07 -15.90 -4.23
N GLU A 503 -3.65 -15.92 -5.51
CA GLU A 503 -4.47 -16.39 -6.64
C GLU A 503 -4.91 -17.84 -6.44
N TYR A 504 -4.01 -18.71 -6.02
CA TYR A 504 -4.33 -20.11 -5.71
C TYR A 504 -5.42 -20.23 -4.62
N LEU A 505 -5.28 -19.51 -3.52
CA LEU A 505 -6.23 -19.56 -2.43
C LEU A 505 -7.59 -18.97 -2.82
N GLN A 506 -7.59 -17.89 -3.59
CA GLN A 506 -8.83 -17.29 -4.11
C GLN A 506 -9.55 -18.22 -5.09
N GLU A 507 -8.82 -18.93 -5.96
CA GLU A 507 -9.38 -19.98 -6.80
C GLU A 507 -9.97 -21.13 -5.97
N LEU A 508 -9.29 -21.56 -4.91
CA LEU A 508 -9.76 -22.61 -4.01
C LEU A 508 -11.10 -22.24 -3.34
N HIS A 509 -11.31 -20.96 -3.04
CA HIS A 509 -12.57 -20.46 -2.46
C HIS A 509 -13.60 -20.07 -3.53
N GLY A 510 -13.25 -20.05 -4.81
CA GLY A 510 -14.13 -19.60 -5.90
C GLY A 510 -14.54 -18.12 -5.80
N SER A 511 -13.78 -17.32 -5.06
CA SER A 511 -14.04 -15.90 -4.80
C SER A 511 -12.75 -15.21 -4.36
N ASP A 512 -12.79 -13.90 -4.14
CA ASP A 512 -11.63 -13.14 -3.62
C ASP A 512 -11.31 -13.42 -2.14
N ARG A 513 -11.85 -14.49 -1.54
CA ARG A 513 -11.55 -14.91 -0.16
C ARG A 513 -10.27 -15.71 -0.05
N GLY A 514 -9.86 -16.01 1.17
CA GLY A 514 -8.74 -16.92 1.47
C GLY A 514 -7.48 -16.20 1.96
N VAL A 515 -7.45 -14.87 1.94
CA VAL A 515 -6.28 -14.08 2.32
C VAL A 515 -6.66 -12.95 3.26
N VAL A 516 -5.85 -12.75 4.30
CA VAL A 516 -5.96 -11.60 5.20
C VAL A 516 -4.58 -10.95 5.33
N PHE A 517 -4.51 -9.69 4.99
CA PHE A 517 -3.31 -8.88 5.19
C PHE A 517 -3.45 -8.04 6.45
N ALA A 518 -2.36 -7.86 7.19
CA ALA A 518 -2.32 -7.00 8.37
C ALA A 518 -1.11 -6.05 8.28
N THR A 519 -1.35 -4.76 8.35
CA THR A 519 -0.29 -3.75 8.41
C THR A 519 -0.84 -2.40 8.88
N GLY A 520 -0.04 -1.63 9.59
CA GLY A 520 -0.36 -0.24 9.92
C GLY A 520 -0.09 0.75 8.78
N THR A 521 0.67 0.35 7.77
CA THR A 521 1.16 1.23 6.70
C THR A 521 1.05 0.57 5.32
N PRO A 522 -0.17 0.24 4.86
CA PRO A 522 -0.35 -0.42 3.57
C PRO A 522 0.12 0.45 2.40
N ILE A 523 -0.03 1.76 2.55
CA ILE A 523 0.36 2.77 1.57
C ILE A 523 1.32 3.73 2.26
N SER A 524 2.58 3.73 1.85
CA SER A 524 3.64 4.44 2.58
C SER A 524 4.60 5.22 1.70
N ASN A 525 4.68 4.92 0.41
CA ASN A 525 5.68 5.51 -0.47
C ASN A 525 5.12 6.01 -1.80
N SER A 526 4.12 5.35 -2.34
CA SER A 526 3.56 5.65 -3.64
C SER A 526 2.06 5.34 -3.68
N MET A 527 1.33 6.13 -4.45
CA MET A 527 -0.09 5.87 -4.73
C MET A 527 -0.32 4.53 -5.44
N THR A 528 0.69 4.02 -6.16
CA THR A 528 0.64 2.71 -6.82
C THR A 528 0.48 1.56 -5.83
N GLU A 529 0.84 1.77 -4.56
CA GLU A 529 0.70 0.76 -3.50
C GLU A 529 -0.77 0.46 -3.20
N MET A 530 -1.68 1.41 -3.38
CA MET A 530 -3.12 1.16 -3.29
C MET A 530 -3.60 0.19 -4.38
N TYR A 531 -3.23 0.44 -5.62
CA TYR A 531 -3.51 -0.49 -6.72
C TYR A 531 -2.93 -1.88 -6.46
N THR A 532 -1.72 -1.95 -5.91
CA THR A 532 -1.08 -3.22 -5.53
C THR A 532 -1.90 -3.97 -4.49
N MET A 533 -2.39 -3.31 -3.44
CA MET A 533 -3.26 -3.94 -2.43
C MET A 533 -4.57 -4.42 -3.04
N GLN A 534 -5.19 -3.63 -3.92
CA GLN A 534 -6.39 -4.05 -4.66
C GLN A 534 -6.11 -5.27 -5.55
N THR A 535 -4.97 -5.32 -6.21
CA THR A 535 -4.56 -6.45 -7.05
C THR A 535 -4.42 -7.75 -6.26
N TYR A 536 -3.95 -7.69 -5.01
CA TYR A 536 -3.90 -8.86 -4.13
C TYR A 536 -5.27 -9.28 -3.61
N LEU A 537 -6.11 -8.32 -3.17
CA LEU A 537 -7.23 -8.58 -2.28
C LEU A 537 -8.60 -8.43 -2.94
N GLN A 538 -8.68 -7.76 -4.10
CA GLN A 538 -9.94 -7.52 -4.80
C GLN A 538 -9.79 -7.60 -6.34
N PRO A 539 -9.12 -8.67 -6.87
CA PRO A 539 -8.86 -8.78 -8.31
C PRO A 539 -10.14 -8.87 -9.14
N SER A 540 -11.20 -9.51 -8.64
CA SER A 540 -12.48 -9.61 -9.34
C SER A 540 -13.14 -8.26 -9.54
N THR A 541 -13.10 -7.37 -8.54
CA THR A 541 -13.64 -6.01 -8.67
C THR A 541 -12.89 -5.18 -9.72
N LEU A 542 -11.55 -5.28 -9.76
CA LEU A 542 -10.76 -4.61 -10.79
C LEU A 542 -11.10 -5.11 -12.20
N LYS A 543 -11.36 -6.42 -12.34
CA LYS A 543 -11.77 -7.02 -13.60
C LYS A 543 -13.16 -6.54 -14.03
N ASP A 544 -14.12 -6.50 -13.12
CA ASP A 544 -15.49 -6.06 -13.39
C ASP A 544 -15.56 -4.58 -13.79
N LEU A 545 -14.66 -3.76 -13.28
CA LEU A 545 -14.52 -2.35 -13.66
C LEU A 545 -13.69 -2.13 -14.92
N GLY A 546 -13.06 -3.17 -15.47
CA GLY A 546 -12.19 -3.07 -16.64
C GLY A 546 -10.85 -2.34 -16.38
N ILE A 547 -10.41 -2.29 -15.12
CA ILE A 547 -9.20 -1.59 -14.67
C ILE A 547 -8.17 -2.53 -14.06
N THR A 548 -8.08 -3.75 -14.59
CA THR A 548 -7.12 -4.77 -14.14
C THR A 548 -5.67 -4.30 -14.37
N PHE A 549 -5.42 -3.52 -15.42
CA PHE A 549 -4.11 -2.97 -15.70
C PHE A 549 -3.93 -1.60 -15.04
N PHE A 550 -2.72 -1.35 -14.57
CA PHE A 550 -2.41 -0.12 -13.83
C PHE A 550 -2.74 1.15 -14.60
N ASP A 551 -2.46 1.21 -15.89
CA ASP A 551 -2.70 2.41 -16.69
C ASP A 551 -4.20 2.73 -16.78
N GLY A 552 -5.07 1.72 -16.82
CA GLY A 552 -6.52 1.89 -16.73
C GLY A 552 -6.96 2.42 -15.37
N TRP A 553 -6.49 1.81 -14.30
CA TRP A 553 -6.74 2.27 -12.94
C TRP A 553 -6.25 3.71 -12.71
N ALA A 554 -5.04 4.01 -13.20
CA ALA A 554 -4.44 5.33 -13.12
C ALA A 554 -5.22 6.37 -13.95
N ALA A 555 -5.81 5.94 -15.08
CA ALA A 555 -6.65 6.80 -15.89
C ALA A 555 -7.94 7.23 -15.16
N ASP A 556 -8.50 6.40 -14.32
CA ASP A 556 -9.74 6.68 -13.60
C ASP A 556 -9.51 7.35 -12.24
N PHE A 557 -8.44 7.01 -11.53
CA PHE A 557 -8.24 7.40 -10.14
C PHE A 557 -6.97 8.20 -9.82
N GLY A 558 -6.08 8.39 -10.76
CA GLY A 558 -4.84 9.08 -10.48
C GLY A 558 -4.56 10.23 -11.45
N GLU A 559 -3.75 11.18 -11.08
CA GLU A 559 -3.33 12.31 -11.92
C GLU A 559 -1.83 12.54 -11.81
N THR A 560 -1.21 12.82 -12.96
CA THR A 560 0.18 13.27 -12.98
C THR A 560 0.24 14.78 -12.84
N VAL A 561 1.01 15.25 -11.88
CA VAL A 561 1.20 16.67 -11.61
C VAL A 561 2.65 17.04 -11.92
N THR A 562 2.84 18.09 -12.70
CA THR A 562 4.16 18.70 -12.90
C THR A 562 4.29 19.90 -11.99
N SER A 563 5.23 19.86 -11.06
CA SER A 563 5.53 20.93 -10.12
C SER A 563 7.00 21.26 -10.10
N MET A 564 7.31 22.48 -9.67
CA MET A 564 8.68 22.86 -9.39
C MET A 564 9.08 22.28 -8.04
N GLU A 565 10.03 21.37 -8.04
CA GLU A 565 10.58 20.73 -6.84
C GLU A 565 12.00 21.20 -6.59
N LEU A 566 12.37 21.24 -5.31
CA LEU A 566 13.78 21.45 -4.96
C LEU A 566 14.67 20.44 -5.66
N SER A 567 15.80 20.88 -6.15
CA SER A 567 16.83 20.00 -6.66
C SER A 567 17.34 19.06 -5.55
N PRO A 568 17.81 17.84 -5.85
CA PRO A 568 18.45 16.97 -4.86
C PRO A 568 19.65 17.58 -4.13
N SER A 569 20.25 18.61 -4.70
CA SER A 569 21.30 19.40 -4.04
C SER A 569 20.76 20.31 -2.92
N GLY A 570 19.44 20.48 -2.81
CA GLY A 570 18.84 21.49 -1.93
C GLY A 570 18.96 22.91 -2.47
N GLN A 571 19.54 23.09 -3.65
CA GLN A 571 19.75 24.39 -4.30
C GLN A 571 19.01 24.42 -5.64
N GLY A 572 18.20 25.44 -5.85
CA GLY A 572 17.43 25.62 -7.07
C GLY A 572 16.20 24.71 -7.17
N TYR A 573 15.41 24.95 -8.21
CA TYR A 573 14.15 24.24 -8.48
C TYR A 573 14.18 23.65 -9.90
N ARG A 574 13.58 22.46 -10.04
CA ARG A 574 13.40 21.81 -11.33
C ARG A 574 11.96 21.35 -11.52
N ALA A 575 11.46 21.41 -12.75
CA ALA A 575 10.16 20.84 -13.08
C ALA A 575 10.22 19.31 -13.04
N ARG A 576 9.35 18.67 -12.27
CA ARG A 576 9.24 17.23 -12.19
C ARG A 576 7.78 16.80 -12.28
N THR A 577 7.51 15.83 -13.15
CA THR A 577 6.20 15.19 -13.24
C THR A 577 6.13 14.02 -12.28
N ARG A 578 5.08 14.02 -11.43
CA ARG A 578 4.82 12.93 -10.47
C ARG A 578 3.40 12.41 -10.66
N PHE A 579 3.23 11.12 -10.44
CA PHE A 579 1.93 10.52 -10.17
C PHE A 579 1.63 10.74 -8.68
N ALA A 580 0.90 11.79 -8.36
CA ALA A 580 0.86 12.34 -7.01
C ALA A 580 -0.50 12.83 -6.52
N LYS A 581 -1.56 12.74 -7.33
CA LYS A 581 -2.90 13.18 -6.95
C LYS A 581 -3.93 12.11 -7.26
N PHE A 582 -4.81 11.83 -6.30
CA PHE A 582 -5.98 11.02 -6.53
C PHE A 582 -7.11 11.86 -7.14
N THR A 583 -7.83 11.25 -8.06
CA THR A 583 -9.10 11.75 -8.60
C THR A 583 -10.20 10.77 -8.25
N ASN A 584 -11.45 11.25 -8.18
CA ASN A 584 -12.58 10.40 -7.75
C ASN A 584 -12.29 9.66 -6.44
N LEU A 585 -11.68 10.39 -5.49
CA LEU A 585 -11.24 9.84 -4.23
C LEU A 585 -12.36 9.18 -3.41
N PRO A 586 -13.59 9.72 -3.33
CA PRO A 586 -14.66 9.06 -2.59
C PRO A 586 -14.98 7.66 -3.12
N GLU A 587 -15.02 7.47 -4.44
CA GLU A 587 -15.29 6.17 -5.08
C GLU A 587 -14.11 5.22 -4.87
N LEU A 588 -12.89 5.72 -5.01
CA LEU A 588 -11.68 4.94 -4.73
C LEU A 588 -11.65 4.48 -3.25
N LEU A 589 -12.03 5.35 -2.32
CA LEU A 589 -12.11 5.00 -0.90
C LEU A 589 -13.23 3.99 -0.61
N LYS A 590 -14.36 4.04 -1.32
CA LYS A 590 -15.38 2.99 -1.24
C LYS A 590 -14.82 1.64 -1.68
N LEU A 591 -14.11 1.60 -2.81
CA LEU A 591 -13.44 0.39 -3.30
C LEU A 591 -12.40 -0.11 -2.27
N TYR A 592 -11.62 0.77 -1.70
CA TYR A 592 -10.62 0.44 -0.68
C TYR A 592 -11.28 -0.10 0.60
N ARG A 593 -12.28 0.58 1.14
CA ARG A 593 -12.99 0.17 2.36
C ARG A 593 -13.82 -1.10 2.17
N ALA A 594 -14.13 -1.49 0.94
CA ALA A 594 -14.78 -2.76 0.66
C ALA A 594 -13.92 -3.96 1.11
N PHE A 595 -12.59 -3.89 1.01
CA PHE A 595 -11.69 -4.93 1.51
C PHE A 595 -10.84 -4.51 2.72
N ALA A 596 -10.69 -3.22 3.01
CA ALA A 596 -9.87 -2.72 4.11
C ALA A 596 -10.71 -2.34 5.34
N ASP A 597 -10.34 -2.90 6.49
CA ASP A 597 -10.80 -2.46 7.80
C ASP A 597 -9.82 -1.42 8.35
N VAL A 598 -10.23 -0.16 8.35
CA VAL A 598 -9.36 0.97 8.71
C VAL A 598 -9.59 1.37 10.16
N GLN A 599 -8.55 1.29 10.99
CA GLN A 599 -8.57 1.69 12.39
C GLN A 599 -7.40 2.63 12.68
N THR A 600 -7.69 3.92 12.73
CA THR A 600 -6.70 4.96 13.09
C THR A 600 -6.54 5.06 14.62
N ALA A 601 -5.51 5.76 15.06
CA ALA A 601 -5.25 5.96 16.49
C ALA A 601 -6.44 6.65 17.21
N ASP A 602 -7.08 7.59 16.54
CA ASP A 602 -8.25 8.33 17.05
C ASP A 602 -9.47 7.41 17.21
N MET A 603 -9.71 6.53 16.24
CA MET A 603 -10.83 5.58 16.26
C MET A 603 -10.69 4.55 17.39
N VAL A 604 -9.47 4.09 17.63
CA VAL A 604 -9.19 3.05 18.65
C VAL A 604 -9.07 3.64 20.06
N LYS A 605 -9.00 4.97 20.18
CA LYS A 605 -8.79 5.69 21.46
C LYS A 605 -7.63 5.10 22.26
N LEU A 606 -6.47 4.98 21.62
CA LEU A 606 -5.26 4.48 22.25
C LEU A 606 -4.85 5.45 23.37
N ASN A 607 -4.58 4.91 24.55
CA ASN A 607 -3.97 5.69 25.63
C ASN A 607 -2.47 5.85 25.35
N VAL A 608 -2.13 6.87 24.57
CA VAL A 608 -0.77 7.19 24.14
C VAL A 608 -0.46 8.65 24.47
N PRO A 609 0.81 9.01 24.69
CA PRO A 609 1.19 10.39 24.98
C PRO A 609 0.90 11.35 23.84
N GLU A 610 0.61 12.59 24.17
CA GLU A 610 0.53 13.70 23.23
C GLU A 610 1.94 14.09 22.77
N ALA A 611 2.18 14.08 21.44
CA ALA A 611 3.49 14.36 20.87
C ALA A 611 3.59 15.79 20.33
N LYS A 612 4.53 16.57 20.86
CA LYS A 612 4.92 17.86 20.31
C LYS A 612 6.07 17.67 19.32
N ARG A 613 5.81 17.92 18.02
CA ARG A 613 6.81 17.81 16.96
C ARG A 613 7.48 19.15 16.71
N GLN A 614 8.81 19.14 16.59
CA GLN A 614 9.63 20.33 16.37
C GLN A 614 10.65 20.05 15.27
N VAL A 615 10.69 20.91 14.26
CA VAL A 615 11.72 20.88 13.21
C VAL A 615 12.80 21.89 13.57
N ILE A 616 14.02 21.42 13.73
CA ILE A 616 15.19 22.22 14.01
C ILE A 616 15.91 22.51 12.70
N ASN A 617 15.71 23.71 12.18
CA ASN A 617 16.36 24.18 10.97
C ASN A 617 17.74 24.73 11.29
N LEU A 618 18.77 24.16 10.68
CA LEU A 618 20.17 24.51 10.87
C LEU A 618 20.73 25.15 9.60
N LYS A 619 21.44 26.24 9.75
CA LYS A 619 22.11 26.89 8.65
C LYS A 619 23.40 26.13 8.30
N PRO A 620 23.61 25.83 7.01
CA PRO A 620 24.84 25.17 6.58
C PRO A 620 26.05 26.11 6.71
N SER A 621 27.22 25.56 6.96
CA SER A 621 28.50 26.27 6.85
C SER A 621 28.87 26.54 5.39
N ASP A 622 29.84 27.44 5.15
CA ASP A 622 30.39 27.66 3.81
C ASP A 622 30.96 26.37 3.20
N THR A 623 31.66 25.56 4.00
CA THR A 623 32.17 24.25 3.58
C THR A 623 31.03 23.29 3.16
N THR A 624 29.95 23.25 3.92
CA THR A 624 28.77 22.42 3.57
C THR A 624 28.13 22.91 2.26
N ILE A 625 28.05 24.23 2.04
CA ILE A 625 27.50 24.82 0.82
C ILE A 625 28.37 24.43 -0.40
N GLU A 626 29.69 24.59 -0.31
CA GLU A 626 30.64 24.25 -1.38
C GLU A 626 30.53 22.75 -1.76
N LEU A 627 30.51 21.87 -0.77
CA LEU A 627 30.35 20.43 -1.01
C LEU A 627 28.95 20.06 -1.57
N ALA A 628 27.89 20.77 -1.18
CA ALA A 628 26.57 20.60 -1.74
C ALA A 628 26.49 21.03 -3.22
N GLU A 629 27.21 22.10 -3.60
CA GLU A 629 27.37 22.54 -5.00
C GLU A 629 28.11 21.50 -5.83
N GLU A 630 29.19 20.91 -5.31
CA GLU A 630 29.87 19.79 -5.98
C GLU A 630 28.95 18.59 -6.24
N ILE A 631 28.12 18.22 -5.26
CA ILE A 631 27.13 17.13 -5.40
C ILE A 631 26.07 17.51 -6.45
N ALA A 632 25.65 18.78 -6.50
CA ALA A 632 24.72 19.29 -7.50
C ALA A 632 25.29 19.18 -8.91
N ASP A 633 26.52 19.61 -9.11
CA ASP A 633 27.21 19.52 -10.41
C ASP A 633 27.38 18.06 -10.88
N ARG A 634 27.62 17.13 -9.95
CA ARG A 634 27.67 15.70 -10.24
C ARG A 634 26.29 15.19 -10.70
N ALA A 635 25.23 15.59 -10.02
CA ALA A 635 23.87 15.22 -10.40
C ALA A 635 23.52 15.71 -11.80
N ASP A 636 23.85 16.97 -12.12
CA ASP A 636 23.58 17.58 -13.42
C ASP A 636 24.38 16.91 -14.55
N ARG A 637 25.62 16.55 -14.31
CA ARG A 637 26.44 15.77 -15.28
C ARG A 637 25.85 14.39 -15.56
N ILE A 638 25.31 13.71 -14.52
CA ILE A 638 24.66 12.38 -14.70
C ILE A 638 23.36 12.53 -15.48
N TYR A 639 22.56 13.55 -15.20
CA TYR A 639 21.32 13.83 -15.95
C TYR A 639 21.60 14.22 -17.41
N GLY A 640 22.69 14.91 -17.66
CA GLY A 640 23.16 15.24 -19.02
C GLY A 640 23.65 14.03 -19.81
N GLY A 641 23.76 12.84 -19.18
CA GLY A 641 24.17 11.60 -19.82
C GLY A 641 25.66 11.51 -20.14
N GLY A 642 26.50 12.37 -19.55
CA GLY A 642 27.95 12.45 -19.79
C GLY A 642 28.80 11.52 -18.91
N VAL A 643 28.18 10.73 -18.02
CA VAL A 643 28.92 9.90 -17.06
C VAL A 643 28.52 8.44 -17.17
N ASP A 644 29.53 7.54 -17.19
CA ASP A 644 29.26 6.10 -17.13
C ASP A 644 28.65 5.74 -15.77
N SER A 645 27.55 4.98 -15.76
CA SER A 645 26.81 4.59 -14.56
C SER A 645 27.63 3.73 -13.58
N HIS A 646 28.72 3.11 -14.05
CA HIS A 646 29.68 2.38 -13.20
C HIS A 646 30.63 3.32 -12.45
N ILE A 647 30.92 4.49 -13.00
CA ILE A 647 31.80 5.50 -12.38
C ILE A 647 31.01 6.31 -11.36
N ASP A 648 29.89 6.91 -11.79
CA ASP A 648 28.99 7.68 -10.92
C ASP A 648 27.53 7.51 -11.36
N ASN A 649 26.60 7.56 -10.39
CA ASN A 649 25.17 7.40 -10.63
C ASN A 649 24.37 8.10 -9.55
N MET A 650 23.06 8.30 -9.82
CA MET A 650 22.16 9.00 -8.89
C MET A 650 22.03 8.35 -7.52
N LEU A 651 22.28 7.05 -7.38
CA LEU A 651 22.28 6.37 -6.07
C LEU A 651 23.47 6.82 -5.23
N LYS A 652 24.67 6.89 -5.85
CA LYS A 652 25.88 7.41 -5.18
C LYS A 652 25.67 8.87 -4.78
N VAL A 653 25.23 9.71 -5.71
CA VAL A 653 24.98 11.14 -5.46
C VAL A 653 23.97 11.33 -4.34
N THR A 654 22.88 10.54 -4.31
CA THR A 654 21.89 10.58 -3.24
C THR A 654 22.48 10.15 -1.89
N SER A 655 23.29 9.10 -1.89
CA SER A 655 23.97 8.62 -0.68
C SER A 655 24.96 9.67 -0.14
N ASP A 656 25.75 10.27 -1.01
CA ASP A 656 26.71 11.31 -0.64
C ASP A 656 26.01 12.58 -0.15
N GLY A 657 24.92 12.98 -0.80
CA GLY A 657 24.08 14.10 -0.38
C GLY A 657 23.48 13.90 1.01
N LYS A 658 23.02 12.70 1.34
CA LYS A 658 22.53 12.36 2.68
C LYS A 658 23.64 12.39 3.73
N LYS A 659 24.80 11.86 3.40
CA LYS A 659 25.97 11.88 4.29
C LYS A 659 26.41 13.31 4.59
N LEU A 660 26.50 14.16 3.56
CA LEU A 660 26.82 15.58 3.71
C LEU A 660 25.79 16.29 4.59
N ALA A 661 24.49 16.01 4.36
CA ALA A 661 23.41 16.61 5.14
C ALA A 661 23.42 16.20 6.62
N LEU A 662 23.91 15.02 6.94
CA LEU A 662 24.08 14.55 8.31
C LEU A 662 25.27 15.28 8.97
N ASP A 663 26.44 15.17 8.36
CA ASP A 663 27.66 15.86 8.79
C ASP A 663 28.68 15.84 7.65
N PRO A 664 29.37 16.97 7.33
CA PRO A 664 30.37 17.01 6.27
C PRO A 664 31.46 15.93 6.40
N ARG A 665 31.84 15.57 7.63
CA ARG A 665 32.83 14.53 7.92
C ARG A 665 32.40 13.12 7.47
N CYS A 666 31.09 12.89 7.27
CA CYS A 666 30.60 11.63 6.66
C CYS A 666 30.95 11.51 5.17
N PHE A 667 31.07 12.65 4.47
CA PHE A 667 31.36 12.74 3.04
C PHE A 667 32.84 12.96 2.78
N VAL A 668 33.42 13.95 3.46
CA VAL A 668 34.87 14.30 3.40
C VAL A 668 35.45 14.21 4.81
N PRO A 669 36.18 13.12 5.13
CA PRO A 669 36.68 12.86 6.49
C PRO A 669 37.62 13.92 7.07
N THR A 670 38.22 14.74 6.19
CA THR A 670 39.15 15.83 6.59
C THR A 670 38.43 17.10 7.03
N CYS A 671 37.12 17.19 6.90
CA CYS A 671 36.33 18.31 7.39
C CYS A 671 36.48 18.43 8.92
N LYS A 672 36.32 19.65 9.41
CA LYS A 672 36.29 19.93 10.85
C LYS A 672 34.89 19.76 11.42
N ASP A 673 34.83 19.54 12.73
CA ASP A 673 33.56 19.60 13.45
C ASP A 673 33.03 21.05 13.42
N GLU A 674 31.75 21.19 13.04
CA GLU A 674 31.11 22.49 12.88
C GLU A 674 30.14 22.71 14.05
N GLU A 675 30.28 23.84 14.73
CA GLU A 675 29.50 24.18 15.92
C GLU A 675 28.00 24.18 15.65
N GLY A 676 27.57 24.59 14.46
CA GLY A 676 26.17 24.58 14.00
C GLY A 676 25.69 23.26 13.39
N SER A 677 26.41 22.15 13.54
CA SER A 677 26.04 20.85 12.97
C SER A 677 24.82 20.23 13.65
N LYS A 678 24.16 19.31 12.94
CA LYS A 678 23.06 18.53 13.49
C LYS A 678 23.44 17.77 14.76
N ILE A 679 24.64 17.19 14.78
CA ILE A 679 25.12 16.39 15.91
C ILE A 679 25.29 17.29 17.14
N ASN A 680 25.83 18.48 16.97
CA ASN A 680 25.97 19.44 18.07
C ASN A 680 24.62 19.94 18.59
N ALA A 681 23.67 20.26 17.69
CA ALA A 681 22.33 20.67 18.07
C ALA A 681 21.56 19.54 18.78
N CYS A 682 21.69 18.31 18.28
CA CYS A 682 21.10 17.13 18.90
C CYS A 682 21.69 16.88 20.30
N ALA A 683 23.02 16.95 20.44
CA ALA A 683 23.70 16.80 21.73
C ALA A 683 23.23 17.84 22.76
N GLN A 684 23.01 19.07 22.33
CA GLN A 684 22.50 20.14 23.21
C GLN A 684 21.08 19.84 23.69
N ASN A 685 20.18 19.52 22.76
CA ASN A 685 18.79 19.18 23.13
C ASN A 685 18.70 17.94 24.03
N ILE A 686 19.50 16.90 23.75
CA ILE A 686 19.54 15.69 24.59
C ILE A 686 20.00 16.04 26.00
N TYR A 687 21.05 16.85 26.14
CA TYR A 687 21.58 17.26 27.42
C TYR A 687 20.57 18.06 28.24
N GLU A 688 19.89 19.02 27.62
CA GLU A 688 18.85 19.82 28.29
C GLU A 688 17.71 18.94 28.80
N ILE A 689 17.18 18.04 27.94
CA ILE A 689 16.10 17.13 28.33
C ILE A 689 16.57 16.13 29.38
N TRP A 690 17.82 15.64 29.29
CA TRP A 690 18.40 14.75 30.29
C TRP A 690 18.49 15.43 31.67
N SER A 691 18.87 16.70 31.70
CA SER A 691 18.92 17.51 32.93
C SER A 691 17.52 17.76 33.48
N ASP A 692 16.61 18.23 32.64
CA ASP A 692 15.24 18.61 33.01
C ASP A 692 14.37 17.44 33.50
N THR A 693 14.70 16.23 33.07
CA THR A 693 13.95 15.00 33.42
C THR A 693 14.72 14.08 34.37
N ALA A 694 15.66 14.62 35.14
CA ALA A 694 16.50 13.85 36.05
C ALA A 694 15.70 13.18 37.18
N ASP A 695 14.66 13.84 37.70
CA ASP A 695 13.76 13.39 38.76
C ASP A 695 12.98 12.14 38.36
N ILE A 696 12.46 12.10 37.12
CA ILE A 696 11.70 10.96 36.60
C ILE A 696 12.59 9.93 35.87
N ARG A 697 13.91 10.20 35.77
CA ARG A 697 14.85 9.45 34.93
C ARG A 697 14.32 9.23 33.50
N GLY A 698 13.84 10.32 32.88
CA GLY A 698 13.32 10.30 31.52
C GLY A 698 14.34 9.78 30.54
N THR A 699 13.91 8.98 29.58
CA THR A 699 14.76 8.36 28.57
C THR A 699 14.52 8.98 27.22
N GLN A 700 15.52 8.93 26.36
CA GLN A 700 15.48 9.50 25.02
C GLN A 700 15.97 8.47 23.99
N ILE A 701 15.41 8.50 22.78
CA ILE A 701 15.87 7.68 21.67
C ILE A 701 16.31 8.55 20.50
N VAL A 702 17.47 8.22 19.91
CA VAL A 702 18.02 8.89 18.74
C VAL A 702 18.05 7.91 17.58
N PHE A 703 17.42 8.30 16.48
CA PHE A 703 17.43 7.52 15.23
C PHE A 703 18.43 8.12 14.24
N CYS A 704 19.35 7.27 13.78
CA CYS A 704 20.27 7.58 12.71
C CYS A 704 20.58 6.30 11.92
N ASP A 705 20.19 6.27 10.65
CA ASP A 705 20.42 5.13 9.74
C ASP A 705 21.76 5.22 9.02
N LEU A 706 22.28 6.44 8.95
CA LEU A 706 23.59 6.73 8.36
C LEU A 706 24.69 6.69 9.41
N SER A 707 25.91 6.44 8.98
CA SER A 707 27.11 6.55 9.84
C SER A 707 26.99 5.75 11.15
N THR A 708 26.63 4.46 11.05
CA THR A 708 26.59 3.54 12.18
C THR A 708 27.99 3.33 12.80
N PRO A 709 28.09 2.84 14.05
CA PRO A 709 29.38 2.71 14.73
C PRO A 709 30.39 1.88 13.93
N LYS A 710 31.57 2.46 13.70
CA LYS A 710 32.68 1.78 13.02
C LYS A 710 33.58 1.05 13.99
N VAL A 711 33.76 1.59 15.19
CA VAL A 711 34.55 1.05 16.28
C VAL A 711 33.73 1.06 17.57
N ARG A 712 34.16 0.35 18.61
CA ARG A 712 33.61 0.47 19.95
C ARG A 712 33.91 1.84 20.53
N PHE A 713 33.05 2.34 21.39
CA PHE A 713 33.25 3.67 21.98
C PHE A 713 34.57 3.79 22.76
N GLU A 714 35.00 2.72 23.42
CA GLU A 714 36.26 2.66 24.16
C GLU A 714 37.50 2.84 23.24
N ASP A 715 37.40 2.43 21.97
CA ASP A 715 38.43 2.53 20.96
C ASP A 715 38.32 3.79 20.09
N TYR A 716 37.29 4.61 20.31
CA TYR A 716 37.02 5.81 19.51
C TYR A 716 37.96 6.95 19.88
N VAL A 717 38.62 7.50 18.87
CA VAL A 717 39.48 8.68 19.01
C VAL A 717 38.90 9.87 18.28
N TYR A 718 38.45 10.87 19.06
CA TYR A 718 37.86 12.06 18.51
C TYR A 718 38.82 12.77 17.55
N GLY A 719 38.30 13.09 16.36
CA GLY A 719 39.06 13.81 15.32
C GLY A 719 39.88 12.91 14.37
N THR A 720 39.88 11.61 14.55
CA THR A 720 40.58 10.65 13.65
C THR A 720 39.62 9.69 12.94
N ASP A 721 38.70 9.08 13.67
CA ASP A 721 37.74 8.13 13.13
C ASP A 721 36.32 8.65 13.37
N PHE A 722 35.74 9.30 12.37
CA PHE A 722 34.39 9.85 12.51
C PHE A 722 33.32 8.79 12.21
N ASP A 723 32.40 8.63 13.13
CA ASP A 723 31.03 8.16 12.91
C ASP A 723 30.08 8.92 13.84
N ALA A 724 28.81 9.09 13.39
CA ALA A 724 27.86 9.93 14.09
C ALA A 724 27.48 9.41 15.49
N TYR A 725 27.50 8.10 15.71
CA TYR A 725 27.14 7.49 16.99
C TYR A 725 28.20 7.79 18.06
N ASN A 726 29.45 7.50 17.75
CA ASN A 726 30.56 7.72 18.66
C ASN A 726 30.80 9.22 18.89
N ASP A 727 30.69 10.06 17.85
CA ASP A 727 30.82 11.51 17.98
C ASP A 727 29.73 12.11 18.87
N LEU A 728 28.47 11.70 18.68
CA LEU A 728 27.36 12.12 19.54
C LEU A 728 27.58 11.68 21.00
N LYS A 729 27.93 10.41 21.23
CA LYS A 729 28.20 9.90 22.57
C LYS A 729 29.36 10.65 23.22
N TYR A 730 30.45 10.89 22.50
CA TYR A 730 31.57 11.66 22.97
C TYR A 730 31.14 13.07 23.46
N LYS A 731 30.36 13.76 22.63
CA LYS A 731 29.85 15.11 22.96
C LYS A 731 28.92 15.13 24.17
N LEU A 732 28.07 14.11 24.30
CA LEU A 732 27.19 13.97 25.47
C LEU A 732 27.99 13.72 26.75
N VAL A 733 29.02 12.89 26.69
CA VAL A 733 29.92 12.65 27.84
C VAL A 733 30.68 13.91 28.21
N GLN A 734 31.15 14.69 27.22
CA GLN A 734 31.81 15.97 27.49
C GLN A 734 30.86 17.02 28.14
N LYS A 735 29.58 16.92 27.88
CA LYS A 735 28.56 17.76 28.55
C LYS A 735 28.22 17.28 29.96
N GLY A 736 28.67 16.09 30.39
CA GLY A 736 28.49 15.58 31.73
C GLY A 736 27.50 14.41 31.88
N ILE A 737 26.98 13.83 30.79
CA ILE A 737 26.17 12.62 30.85
C ILE A 737 27.09 11.42 31.08
N PRO A 738 26.86 10.58 32.11
CA PRO A 738 27.64 9.38 32.32
C PRO A 738 27.63 8.43 31.13
N SER A 739 28.79 7.91 30.75
CA SER A 739 28.91 7.02 29.56
C SER A 739 28.03 5.77 29.65
N GLU A 740 27.81 5.24 30.84
CA GLU A 740 26.95 4.09 31.14
C GLU A 740 25.44 4.38 30.94
N GLU A 741 25.05 5.67 30.92
CA GLU A 741 23.66 6.07 30.63
C GLU A 741 23.39 6.19 29.12
N ILE A 742 24.41 6.02 28.26
CA ILE A 742 24.31 6.13 26.79
C ILE A 742 24.67 4.77 26.18
N ALA A 743 23.75 4.19 25.42
CA ALA A 743 23.95 2.89 24.77
C ALA A 743 23.60 2.91 23.27
N PHE A 744 24.29 2.04 22.53
CA PHE A 744 23.99 1.77 21.12
C PHE A 744 23.23 0.45 20.99
N ILE A 745 22.18 0.43 20.17
CA ILE A 745 21.48 -0.84 19.87
C ILE A 745 22.43 -1.83 19.18
N HIS A 746 23.47 -1.33 18.50
CA HIS A 746 24.44 -2.11 17.75
C HIS A 746 25.37 -2.94 18.66
N ASP A 747 25.46 -2.61 19.94
CA ASP A 747 26.24 -3.36 20.91
C ASP A 747 25.52 -4.64 21.40
N ALA A 748 24.20 -4.72 21.16
CA ALA A 748 23.38 -5.87 21.51
C ALA A 748 23.19 -6.79 20.28
N ASN A 749 23.99 -7.85 20.19
CA ASN A 749 24.01 -8.75 19.04
C ASN A 749 23.12 -9.98 19.20
N THR A 750 22.74 -10.36 20.43
CA THR A 750 21.82 -11.45 20.72
C THR A 750 20.48 -10.94 21.24
N GLU A 751 19.44 -11.75 21.13
CA GLU A 751 18.12 -11.39 21.65
C GLU A 751 18.13 -11.18 23.17
N GLU A 752 18.92 -11.93 23.90
CA GLU A 752 19.09 -11.75 25.35
C GLU A 752 19.75 -10.40 25.68
N GLN A 753 20.78 -10.02 24.91
CA GLN A 753 21.45 -8.74 25.09
C GLN A 753 20.52 -7.57 24.77
N LYS A 754 19.71 -7.70 23.72
CA LYS A 754 18.69 -6.71 23.38
C LYS A 754 17.65 -6.56 24.48
N GLN A 755 17.12 -7.66 25.00
CA GLN A 755 16.15 -7.63 26.08
C GLN A 755 16.73 -6.95 27.32
N LYS A 756 17.96 -7.30 27.71
CA LYS A 756 18.64 -6.65 28.83
C LYS A 756 18.84 -5.14 28.60
N LEU A 757 19.18 -4.74 27.38
CA LEU A 757 19.30 -3.33 27.02
C LEU A 757 17.93 -2.62 27.14
N PHE A 758 16.87 -3.22 26.65
CA PHE A 758 15.52 -2.64 26.75
C PHE A 758 15.04 -2.51 28.19
N ASP A 759 15.35 -3.49 29.04
CA ASP A 759 15.06 -3.44 30.48
C ASP A 759 15.84 -2.31 31.17
N ASN A 760 17.10 -2.08 30.77
CA ASN A 760 17.91 -0.97 31.28
C ASN A 760 17.35 0.41 30.83
N VAL A 761 16.83 0.52 29.61
CA VAL A 761 16.16 1.74 29.14
C VAL A 761 14.85 1.95 29.92
N ASN A 762 14.00 0.94 30.02
CA ASN A 762 12.71 1.01 30.73
C ASN A 762 12.86 1.28 32.24
N SER A 763 13.97 0.87 32.85
CA SER A 763 14.28 1.19 34.25
C SER A 763 14.90 2.57 34.44
N GLY A 764 15.35 3.22 33.34
CA GLY A 764 16.05 4.51 33.39
C GLY A 764 17.54 4.40 33.75
N ARG A 765 18.12 3.20 33.73
CA ARG A 765 19.58 3.02 33.89
C ARG A 765 20.32 3.55 32.67
N VAL A 766 19.80 3.22 31.46
CA VAL A 766 20.23 3.84 30.21
C VAL A 766 19.21 4.91 29.86
N ARG A 767 19.66 6.14 29.74
CA ARG A 767 18.79 7.30 29.48
C ARG A 767 18.81 7.80 28.04
N VAL A 768 19.85 7.42 27.28
CA VAL A 768 19.96 7.75 25.85
C VAL A 768 20.28 6.49 25.07
N LEU A 769 19.33 6.09 24.20
CA LEU A 769 19.50 4.96 23.29
C LEU A 769 19.69 5.50 21.86
N ILE A 770 20.79 5.13 21.20
CA ILE A 770 21.07 5.51 19.82
C ILE A 770 20.96 4.28 18.92
N GLY A 771 20.18 4.37 17.85
CA GLY A 771 19.94 3.22 16.99
C GLY A 771 19.47 3.57 15.59
N SER A 772 19.43 2.55 14.72
CA SER A 772 18.88 2.65 13.38
C SER A 772 17.41 2.23 13.33
N THR A 773 16.70 2.66 12.30
CA THR A 773 15.29 2.27 12.07
C THR A 773 15.14 0.76 12.00
N GLU A 774 16.05 0.06 11.32
CA GLU A 774 16.00 -1.40 11.19
C GLU A 774 16.15 -2.11 12.53
N LYS A 775 17.11 -1.72 13.36
CA LYS A 775 17.39 -2.39 14.64
C LYS A 775 16.47 -1.97 15.78
N CYS A 776 16.05 -0.71 15.81
CA CYS A 776 15.12 -0.16 16.81
C CYS A 776 13.67 -0.03 16.30
N GLY A 777 13.45 -0.23 15.01
CA GLY A 777 12.14 0.01 14.38
C GLY A 777 11.10 -1.07 14.63
N ALA A 778 11.48 -2.33 14.76
CA ALA A 778 10.54 -3.43 14.95
C ALA A 778 10.82 -4.19 16.28
N GLY A 779 9.75 -4.52 17.01
CA GLY A 779 9.85 -5.33 18.24
C GLY A 779 10.46 -4.63 19.47
N THR A 780 10.91 -3.37 19.35
CA THR A 780 11.56 -2.65 20.45
C THR A 780 10.53 -2.10 21.44
N ASN A 781 10.57 -2.56 22.70
CA ASN A 781 9.69 -2.15 23.79
C ASN A 781 10.47 -1.34 24.83
N VAL A 782 10.71 -0.04 24.55
CA VAL A 782 11.49 0.87 25.41
C VAL A 782 10.69 2.09 25.84
N GLN A 783 9.39 2.10 25.58
CA GLN A 783 8.52 3.28 25.69
C GLN A 783 8.27 3.78 27.11
N LYS A 784 8.49 2.94 28.13
CA LYS A 784 7.98 3.22 29.48
C LYS A 784 8.34 4.60 30.03
N ARG A 785 9.54 5.08 29.82
CA ARG A 785 10.07 6.36 30.30
C ARG A 785 10.46 7.32 29.20
N LEU A 786 10.14 7.02 27.92
CA LEU A 786 10.53 7.88 26.80
C LEU A 786 9.86 9.25 26.87
N VAL A 787 10.66 10.29 26.96
CA VAL A 787 10.23 11.71 26.97
C VAL A 787 10.54 12.43 25.66
N ALA A 788 11.56 11.97 24.91
CA ALA A 788 11.94 12.57 23.66
C ALA A 788 12.47 11.55 22.62
N LEU A 789 12.25 11.89 21.36
CA LEU A 789 12.75 11.18 20.19
C LEU A 789 13.44 12.17 19.25
N HIS A 790 14.59 11.79 18.74
CA HIS A 790 15.38 12.62 17.84
C HIS A 790 15.60 11.92 16.50
N HIS A 791 15.11 12.53 15.41
CA HIS A 791 15.45 12.14 14.05
C HIS A 791 16.71 12.87 13.60
N LEU A 792 17.87 12.28 13.80
CA LEU A 792 19.15 12.88 13.43
C LEU A 792 19.33 12.88 11.91
N ASP A 793 18.80 11.86 11.23
CA ASP A 793 18.64 11.81 9.79
C ASP A 793 17.16 11.70 9.39
N THR A 794 16.83 12.22 8.21
CA THR A 794 15.47 12.14 7.66
C THR A 794 15.28 10.84 6.91
N PRO A 795 14.33 9.97 7.32
CA PRO A 795 14.06 8.73 6.61
C PRO A 795 13.44 9.02 5.23
N TYR A 796 13.60 8.09 4.31
CA TYR A 796 13.09 8.23 2.95
C TYR A 796 11.58 7.99 2.83
N ARG A 797 11.00 7.21 3.77
CA ARG A 797 9.60 6.78 3.73
C ARG A 797 8.84 7.32 4.93
N PRO A 798 7.58 7.77 4.74
CA PRO A 798 6.71 8.11 5.86
C PRO A 798 6.51 6.96 6.85
N SER A 799 6.44 5.71 6.37
CA SER A 799 6.34 4.53 7.23
C SER A 799 7.53 4.36 8.20
N ASP A 800 8.73 4.72 7.77
CA ASP A 800 9.91 4.66 8.63
C ASP A 800 9.80 5.72 9.73
N MET A 801 9.27 6.91 9.40
CA MET A 801 8.95 7.96 10.37
C MET A 801 7.90 7.46 11.39
N GLU A 802 6.80 6.89 10.92
CA GLU A 802 5.76 6.33 11.78
C GLU A 802 6.28 5.19 12.66
N GLN A 803 7.13 4.33 12.12
CA GLN A 803 7.77 3.25 12.90
C GLN A 803 8.66 3.80 14.01
N ARG A 804 9.47 4.82 13.71
CA ARG A 804 10.31 5.50 14.71
C ARG A 804 9.44 6.16 15.76
N GLU A 805 8.47 6.97 15.37
CA GLU A 805 7.57 7.70 16.28
C GLU A 805 6.67 6.74 17.08
N GLY A 806 6.26 5.63 16.52
CA GLY A 806 5.53 4.56 17.21
C GLY A 806 6.28 3.88 18.34
N ARG A 807 7.55 4.25 18.59
CA ARG A 807 8.31 3.81 19.78
C ARG A 807 8.01 4.68 20.98
N ILE A 808 7.73 5.96 20.79
CA ILE A 808 7.43 6.90 21.86
C ILE A 808 5.93 7.15 22.00
N ILE A 809 5.19 7.28 20.89
CA ILE A 809 3.73 7.38 20.85
C ILE A 809 3.13 5.99 20.97
N ARG A 810 3.20 5.43 22.16
CA ARG A 810 2.82 4.02 22.38
C ARG A 810 2.19 3.82 23.76
N GLN A 811 1.25 2.87 23.85
CA GLN A 811 0.68 2.41 25.11
C GLN A 811 1.78 1.88 26.04
N GLY A 812 1.66 2.21 27.33
CA GLY A 812 2.65 1.86 28.34
C GLY A 812 3.77 2.90 28.51
N ASN A 813 3.76 3.99 27.75
CA ASN A 813 4.53 5.17 28.10
C ASN A 813 3.86 5.87 29.30
N THR A 814 4.63 6.15 30.34
CA THR A 814 4.12 6.76 31.59
C THR A 814 4.01 8.29 31.49
N ASN A 815 4.53 8.89 30.44
CA ASN A 815 4.48 10.34 30.24
C ASN A 815 3.20 10.73 29.46
N GLU A 816 2.53 11.79 29.88
CA GLU A 816 1.37 12.33 29.16
C GLU A 816 1.77 13.11 27.90
N LYS A 817 2.93 13.73 27.93
CA LYS A 817 3.47 14.55 26.83
C LYS A 817 4.89 14.14 26.50
N VAL A 818 5.18 14.12 25.20
CA VAL A 818 6.51 13.77 24.68
C VAL A 818 6.93 14.73 23.58
N GLN A 819 8.23 14.79 23.32
CA GLN A 819 8.81 15.68 22.28
C GLN A 819 9.43 14.86 21.15
N ILE A 820 9.24 15.30 19.93
CA ILE A 820 9.86 14.70 18.74
C ILE A 820 10.59 15.80 17.97
N PHE A 821 11.89 15.60 17.80
CA PHE A 821 12.76 16.54 17.11
C PHE A 821 13.19 15.99 15.77
N THR A 822 13.11 16.81 14.73
CA THR A 822 13.64 16.50 13.39
C THR A 822 14.68 17.56 13.05
N TYR A 823 15.91 17.13 12.79
CA TYR A 823 17.02 18.01 12.45
C TYR A 823 17.19 18.11 10.95
N VAL A 824 17.16 19.32 10.40
CA VAL A 824 17.24 19.60 8.97
C VAL A 824 18.33 20.65 8.72
N THR A 825 19.31 20.35 7.87
CA THR A 825 20.28 21.32 7.39
C THR A 825 19.76 21.96 6.10
N GLU A 826 19.55 23.27 6.11
CA GLU A 826 19.07 24.04 4.97
C GLU A 826 20.03 23.93 3.78
N ARG A 827 19.50 24.06 2.55
CA ARG A 827 20.27 24.00 1.28
C ARG A 827 21.08 22.70 1.08
N THR A 828 20.64 21.61 1.70
CA THR A 828 21.24 20.28 1.52
C THR A 828 20.16 19.28 1.08
N PHE A 829 20.57 18.03 0.91
CA PHE A 829 19.67 16.94 0.59
C PHE A 829 18.54 16.75 1.62
N ASP A 830 18.71 17.23 2.85
CA ASP A 830 17.66 17.18 3.89
C ASP A 830 16.41 17.96 3.49
N SER A 831 16.57 19.19 2.99
CA SER A 831 15.44 20.02 2.57
C SER A 831 14.63 19.32 1.46
N TYR A 832 15.32 18.70 0.53
CA TYR A 832 14.71 17.89 -0.53
C TYR A 832 13.98 16.65 0.04
N SER A 833 14.65 15.89 0.92
CA SER A 833 14.08 14.69 1.53
C SER A 833 12.84 15.00 2.36
N TYR A 834 12.90 16.10 3.12
CA TYR A 834 11.78 16.54 3.96
C TYR A 834 10.57 16.96 3.11
N GLN A 835 10.78 17.71 2.03
CA GLN A 835 9.71 18.08 1.11
C GLN A 835 9.04 16.85 0.46
N ILE A 836 9.84 15.87 0.05
CA ILE A 836 9.30 14.61 -0.49
C ILE A 836 8.50 13.86 0.56
N LEU A 837 8.98 13.79 1.79
CA LEU A 837 8.31 13.13 2.90
C LEU A 837 6.96 13.78 3.19
N GLU A 838 6.91 15.11 3.26
CA GLU A 838 5.69 15.90 3.46
C GLU A 838 4.66 15.66 2.35
N ASN A 839 5.09 15.66 1.10
CA ASN A 839 4.23 15.37 -0.05
C ASN A 839 3.65 13.95 0.02
N LYS A 840 4.45 12.96 0.44
CA LYS A 840 3.98 11.58 0.63
C LYS A 840 2.99 11.47 1.79
N GLN A 841 3.23 12.14 2.90
CA GLN A 841 2.32 12.15 4.04
C GLN A 841 0.95 12.74 3.70
N ARG A 842 0.92 13.74 2.81
CA ARG A 842 -0.33 14.39 2.39
C ARG A 842 -1.29 13.40 1.73
N PHE A 843 -0.85 12.62 0.74
CA PHE A 843 -1.74 11.64 0.09
C PHE A 843 -2.11 10.46 1.01
N ILE A 844 -1.20 10.04 1.91
CA ILE A 844 -1.51 9.01 2.91
C ILE A 844 -2.61 9.51 3.86
N SER A 845 -2.53 10.77 4.29
CA SER A 845 -3.54 11.40 5.13
C SER A 845 -4.93 11.44 4.45
N GLN A 846 -4.97 11.72 3.15
CA GLN A 846 -6.22 11.68 2.38
C GLN A 846 -6.88 10.31 2.41
N ILE A 847 -6.09 9.24 2.29
CA ILE A 847 -6.62 7.87 2.33
C ILE A 847 -7.11 7.50 3.74
N ASN A 848 -6.39 7.89 4.77
CA ASN A 848 -6.71 7.52 6.15
C ASN A 848 -7.91 8.30 6.69
N LYS A 849 -8.01 9.58 6.39
CA LYS A 849 -9.07 10.46 6.88
C LYS A 849 -10.29 10.56 5.96
N GLY A 850 -10.08 10.34 4.66
CA GLY A 850 -11.14 10.46 3.66
C GLY A 850 -11.45 11.90 3.24
N ASP A 851 -10.53 12.84 3.53
CA ASP A 851 -10.67 14.27 3.22
C ASP A 851 -9.80 14.67 2.01
#